data_b26c989dad282927aea254a5c72602a5
#
_entry.id   b26c989dad282927aea254a5c72602a5
#
_cell.length_a   1.000
_cell.length_b   1.000
_cell.length_c   1.000
_cell.angle_alpha   90.00
_cell.angle_beta   90.00
_cell.angle_gamma   90.00
#
_symmetry.space_group_name_H-M   'P 1'
#
loop_
_entity.id
_entity.type
_entity.pdbx_description
1 polymer ?
#
loop_
_entity_poly.entity_id
_entity_poly.type
_entity_poly.pdbx_seq_one_letter_code
_entity_poly.pdbx_strand_id
1 'polypeptide(L)'
;MGLLNDTKHEITIEIAPGKTMSIQVGKLAKQAHGSAVVRMGDTVAMVTACEGNPAAFDFFPLTVEYREAAWAAGRIPGGYFKREGKPSEKEVLTCRIIDRPIRPMFPDGYKNEVQVIGTVLSADEKYDPDVLALTGGAAAVWLSSRFPITEPLAGVRVILVDGQYIVNPTYAESESAELELVMAATEKSISMVEGGAFEVPEDKLIEAMEVGHEAIRKIIAGIKQLQGILGIQKAEYVAPVKDEALAARVSALVKDKFLATFRGKHPKTVLYPALEAIKTEAKAALSDIEDPVVLKKAMGYLDEVKRDAMREVILADGIRPDGRAPHETRQAECEVGVLPRAHGSALFQRGETLGLVSATLGTRTDEQRIDSLRGETFKNYMLHYNFPPYSVGEVKRVGTTGRREIGHGHLAERSLAPVLPVPDSFPYTLRIVSEILESNGSSSMASVCGGSLALMDAGVPIKEPVAGIAMGLIAEGDRIAILSDITGTEDHLGDMDFKICGTTEGITGFQMDIKLDNGLPKDILKRALEQARQGRANFLAAMNAALSESRKEISQYAPAILSLKIPEDKIRDLIGPGGKVIRGIQEESGAVINVDDGGNVTISAVARKAGQKAFRMVQELMMEAEVGKTYPNAKVKSITSFGAFVEFLPGKEGLVHISELENRRVEKVEDVVALGDQIAVKCIGIDGQGKVRLSRKATLA
;
A
#
# COMPACT_ATOMS: atom_id res chain seq x y z
N MET A 1 33.27 -29.59 -24.08
CA MET A 1 32.71 -28.54 -23.20
C MET A 1 31.34 -28.12 -23.75
N GLY A 2 30.34 -27.96 -22.93
CA GLY A 2 28.97 -27.78 -23.44
C GLY A 2 28.67 -26.32 -23.70
N LEU A 3 27.95 -26.03 -24.79
CA LEU A 3 27.48 -24.72 -25.24
C LEU A 3 26.87 -23.81 -24.12
N LEU A 4 26.53 -24.39 -22.96
CA LEU A 4 25.90 -23.66 -21.85
C LEU A 4 26.90 -22.93 -20.92
N ASN A 5 28.16 -23.31 -20.90
CA ASN A 5 29.15 -22.76 -19.95
C ASN A 5 30.29 -21.96 -20.60
N ASP A 6 30.45 -22.00 -21.93
CA ASP A 6 31.60 -21.40 -22.63
C ASP A 6 31.63 -19.85 -22.57
N THR A 7 30.47 -19.24 -22.20
CA THR A 7 30.33 -17.79 -22.08
C THR A 7 29.86 -17.33 -20.69
N LYS A 8 29.87 -18.23 -19.70
CA LYS A 8 29.44 -17.92 -18.33
C LYS A 8 30.51 -17.12 -17.60
N HIS A 9 30.17 -15.97 -17.09
CA HIS A 9 30.94 -15.18 -16.12
C HIS A 9 30.11 -14.93 -14.90
N GLU A 10 30.72 -15.01 -13.72
CA GLU A 10 30.02 -14.83 -12.44
C GLU A 10 30.95 -14.18 -11.42
N ILE A 11 30.39 -13.30 -10.60
CA ILE A 11 31.06 -12.70 -9.46
C ILE A 11 30.17 -12.87 -8.22
N THR A 12 30.82 -13.10 -7.07
CA THR A 12 30.17 -13.13 -5.76
C THR A 12 30.65 -11.95 -4.94
N ILE A 13 29.71 -11.22 -4.33
CA ILE A 13 29.93 -9.97 -3.61
C ILE A 13 29.42 -10.14 -2.20
N GLU A 14 30.23 -9.87 -1.20
CA GLU A 14 29.78 -9.73 0.18
C GLU A 14 29.21 -8.32 0.39
N ILE A 15 27.87 -8.24 0.42
CA ILE A 15 27.14 -6.96 0.56
C ILE A 15 27.09 -6.48 2.00
N ALA A 16 27.00 -7.42 2.94
CA ALA A 16 27.04 -7.20 4.38
C ALA A 16 27.67 -8.44 5.03
N PRO A 17 28.13 -8.37 6.30
CA PRO A 17 28.72 -9.51 6.98
C PRO A 17 27.86 -10.78 6.91
N GLY A 18 28.40 -11.83 6.29
CA GLY A 18 27.72 -13.11 6.09
C GLY A 18 26.59 -13.11 5.04
N LYS A 19 26.35 -12.01 4.34
CA LYS A 19 25.34 -11.92 3.25
C LYS A 19 26.03 -11.72 1.91
N THR A 20 25.91 -12.71 1.03
CA THR A 20 26.52 -12.70 -0.30
C THR A 20 25.48 -12.65 -1.40
N MET A 21 25.77 -11.89 -2.44
CA MET A 21 25.01 -11.81 -3.68
C MET A 21 25.93 -12.24 -4.84
N SER A 22 25.42 -13.09 -5.74
CA SER A 22 26.15 -13.37 -6.99
C SER A 22 25.43 -12.77 -8.21
N ILE A 23 26.24 -12.30 -9.18
CA ILE A 23 25.78 -11.80 -10.46
C ILE A 23 26.44 -12.60 -11.56
N GLN A 24 25.61 -13.23 -12.40
CA GLN A 24 26.04 -14.08 -13.50
C GLN A 24 25.53 -13.53 -14.82
N VAL A 25 26.38 -13.58 -15.86
CA VAL A 25 26.02 -13.17 -17.23
C VAL A 25 26.49 -14.21 -18.26
N GLY A 26 25.99 -14.11 -19.48
CA GLY A 26 26.47 -14.86 -20.64
C GLY A 26 25.95 -16.29 -20.76
N LYS A 27 25.29 -16.87 -19.74
CA LYS A 27 24.76 -18.25 -19.78
C LYS A 27 23.34 -18.31 -20.34
N LEU A 28 22.46 -17.44 -19.87
CA LEU A 28 21.04 -17.40 -20.18
C LEU A 28 20.67 -16.21 -21.05
N ALA A 29 19.59 -16.31 -21.80
CA ALA A 29 19.01 -15.23 -22.63
C ALA A 29 20.04 -14.57 -23.58
N LYS A 30 20.86 -15.36 -24.28
CA LYS A 30 21.97 -14.88 -25.14
C LYS A 30 21.53 -14.03 -26.34
N GLN A 31 20.25 -13.99 -26.68
CA GLN A 31 19.70 -13.15 -27.75
C GLN A 31 19.27 -11.77 -27.28
N ALA A 32 19.12 -11.58 -25.96
CA ALA A 32 18.90 -10.25 -25.42
C ALA A 32 20.16 -9.39 -25.55
N HIS A 33 20.01 -8.07 -25.70
CA HIS A 33 21.13 -7.16 -25.78
C HIS A 33 21.91 -7.06 -24.47
N GLY A 34 21.23 -7.30 -23.33
CA GLY A 34 21.84 -7.47 -22.04
C GLY A 34 21.06 -8.50 -21.22
N SER A 35 21.75 -9.28 -20.40
CA SER A 35 21.11 -10.21 -19.47
C SER A 35 21.96 -10.42 -18.23
N ALA A 36 21.31 -10.49 -17.07
CA ALA A 36 21.96 -10.80 -15.80
C ALA A 36 21.10 -11.75 -14.98
N VAL A 37 21.75 -12.65 -14.25
CA VAL A 37 21.11 -13.51 -13.27
C VAL A 37 21.67 -13.13 -11.90
N VAL A 38 20.82 -12.70 -10.99
CA VAL A 38 21.21 -12.29 -9.63
C VAL A 38 20.68 -13.32 -8.66
N ARG A 39 21.54 -13.74 -7.73
CA ARG A 39 21.19 -14.77 -6.74
C ARG A 39 21.58 -14.33 -5.33
N MET A 40 20.72 -14.62 -4.38
CA MET A 40 20.99 -14.52 -2.95
C MET A 40 20.28 -15.68 -2.24
N GLY A 41 21.04 -16.55 -1.54
CA GLY A 41 20.51 -17.82 -1.08
C GLY A 41 20.07 -18.71 -2.26
N ASP A 42 18.87 -19.25 -2.20
CA ASP A 42 18.23 -19.98 -3.29
C ASP A 42 17.21 -19.14 -4.08
N THR A 43 17.06 -17.85 -3.74
CA THR A 43 16.31 -16.87 -4.55
C THR A 43 17.15 -16.43 -5.75
N VAL A 44 16.60 -16.55 -6.95
CA VAL A 44 17.27 -16.27 -8.23
C VAL A 44 16.34 -15.47 -9.13
N ALA A 45 16.78 -14.30 -9.56
CA ALA A 45 16.09 -13.49 -10.55
C ALA A 45 16.96 -13.36 -11.84
N MET A 46 16.35 -13.58 -12.99
CA MET A 46 16.95 -13.28 -14.30
C MET A 46 16.31 -12.01 -14.84
N VAL A 47 17.14 -11.08 -15.30
CA VAL A 47 16.66 -9.87 -15.95
C VAL A 47 17.33 -9.70 -17.30
N THR A 48 16.52 -9.35 -18.29
CA THR A 48 16.96 -9.12 -19.68
C THR A 48 16.65 -7.70 -20.08
N ALA A 49 17.47 -7.13 -20.96
CA ALA A 49 17.25 -5.83 -21.57
C ALA A 49 17.40 -5.93 -23.10
N CYS A 50 16.41 -5.40 -23.81
CA CYS A 50 16.39 -5.34 -25.26
C CYS A 50 16.13 -3.92 -25.73
N GLU A 51 16.76 -3.53 -26.84
CA GLU A 51 16.56 -2.26 -27.53
C GLU A 51 15.79 -2.52 -28.83
N GLY A 52 14.80 -1.70 -29.08
CA GLY A 52 14.03 -1.67 -30.32
C GLY A 52 14.43 -0.50 -31.23
N ASN A 53 13.53 -0.17 -32.15
CA ASN A 53 13.69 0.98 -33.05
C ASN A 53 13.37 2.30 -32.35
N PRO A 54 13.85 3.44 -32.87
CA PRO A 54 13.43 4.74 -32.38
C PRO A 54 11.91 4.92 -32.43
N ALA A 55 11.31 5.30 -31.31
CA ALA A 55 9.87 5.59 -31.25
C ALA A 55 9.58 7.05 -31.63
N ALA A 56 8.36 7.29 -32.09
CA ALA A 56 7.87 8.62 -32.42
C ALA A 56 7.46 9.47 -31.21
N PHE A 57 7.63 8.95 -29.99
CA PHE A 57 7.26 9.62 -28.75
C PHE A 57 8.22 10.75 -28.37
N ASP A 58 7.73 11.72 -27.61
CA ASP A 58 8.54 12.83 -27.08
C ASP A 58 9.19 12.51 -25.73
N PHE A 59 8.96 11.32 -25.20
CA PHE A 59 9.55 10.81 -23.97
C PHE A 59 10.33 9.53 -24.24
N PHE A 60 11.25 9.19 -23.32
CA PHE A 60 12.03 7.95 -23.40
C PHE A 60 11.11 6.72 -23.24
N PRO A 61 11.00 5.85 -24.27
CA PRO A 61 10.07 4.73 -24.27
C PRO A 61 10.66 3.49 -23.57
N LEU A 62 10.85 3.57 -22.26
CA LEU A 62 11.24 2.44 -21.41
C LEU A 62 9.99 1.68 -20.95
N THR A 63 9.98 0.37 -21.16
CA THR A 63 8.99 -0.55 -20.63
C THR A 63 9.67 -1.56 -19.70
N VAL A 64 9.19 -1.66 -18.47
CA VAL A 64 9.67 -2.64 -17.50
C VAL A 64 8.56 -3.62 -17.19
N GLU A 65 8.85 -4.91 -17.28
CA GLU A 65 7.98 -6.00 -16.86
C GLU A 65 8.69 -6.85 -15.80
N TYR A 66 7.93 -7.37 -14.85
CA TYR A 66 8.43 -8.26 -13.81
C TYR A 66 7.39 -9.34 -13.51
N ARG A 67 7.86 -10.57 -13.31
CA ARG A 67 6.99 -11.72 -13.10
C ARG A 67 7.49 -12.65 -12.00
N GLU A 68 6.55 -12.99 -11.11
CA GLU A 68 6.69 -14.00 -10.06
C GLU A 68 5.81 -15.20 -10.38
N ALA A 69 6.34 -16.13 -11.18
CA ALA A 69 5.58 -17.31 -11.54
C ALA A 69 5.64 -18.39 -10.44
N ALA A 70 4.51 -19.03 -10.14
CA ALA A 70 4.36 -20.01 -9.05
C ALA A 70 5.34 -21.17 -9.12
N TRP A 71 5.78 -21.58 -10.34
CA TRP A 71 6.76 -22.65 -10.53
C TRP A 71 8.14 -22.32 -9.92
N ALA A 72 8.49 -21.03 -9.77
CA ALA A 72 9.74 -20.63 -9.12
C ALA A 72 9.80 -21.01 -7.64
N ALA A 73 8.64 -21.16 -7.00
CA ALA A 73 8.49 -21.67 -5.63
C ALA A 73 8.00 -23.14 -5.60
N GLY A 74 8.12 -23.88 -6.72
CA GLY A 74 7.67 -25.29 -6.82
C GLY A 74 6.15 -25.47 -6.72
N ARG A 75 5.35 -24.45 -7.06
CA ARG A 75 3.89 -24.42 -6.89
C ARG A 75 3.15 -24.34 -8.22
N ILE A 76 1.88 -24.75 -8.20
CA ILE A 76 0.93 -24.57 -9.31
C ILE A 76 -0.03 -23.44 -8.91
N PRO A 77 -0.32 -22.47 -9.81
CA PRO A 77 -1.25 -21.37 -9.52
C PRO A 77 -2.61 -21.85 -9.01
N GLY A 78 -3.13 -21.21 -7.97
CA GLY A 78 -4.38 -21.58 -7.31
C GLY A 78 -5.65 -21.37 -8.15
N GLY A 79 -5.61 -20.47 -9.15
CA GLY A 79 -6.75 -20.11 -9.99
C GLY A 79 -7.27 -21.25 -10.88
N TYR A 80 -8.48 -21.10 -11.42
CA TYR A 80 -9.15 -22.10 -12.26
C TYR A 80 -8.29 -22.54 -13.46
N PHE A 81 -7.66 -21.61 -14.16
CA PHE A 81 -6.84 -21.90 -15.35
C PHE A 81 -5.48 -22.53 -15.03
N LYS A 82 -5.09 -22.63 -13.75
CA LYS A 82 -3.77 -23.15 -13.34
C LYS A 82 -2.60 -22.49 -14.08
N ARG A 83 -2.75 -21.22 -14.41
CA ARG A 83 -1.78 -20.39 -15.10
C ARG A 83 -1.83 -18.97 -14.53
N GLU A 84 -0.69 -18.30 -14.48
CA GLU A 84 -0.57 -16.90 -14.10
C GLU A 84 -1.42 -16.02 -15.04
N GLY A 85 -2.15 -15.07 -14.45
CA GLY A 85 -3.04 -14.15 -15.14
C GLY A 85 -2.46 -12.75 -15.29
N LYS A 86 -3.26 -11.75 -14.88
CA LYS A 86 -2.81 -10.35 -14.80
C LYS A 86 -1.71 -10.21 -13.76
N PRO A 87 -0.78 -9.25 -13.95
CA PRO A 87 0.21 -8.94 -12.92
C PRO A 87 -0.44 -8.66 -11.58
N SER A 88 0.14 -9.22 -10.51
CA SER A 88 -0.23 -8.90 -9.13
C SER A 88 0.17 -7.46 -8.79
N GLU A 89 -0.37 -6.93 -7.70
CA GLU A 89 0.03 -5.61 -7.19
C GLU A 89 1.54 -5.56 -6.92
N LYS A 90 2.10 -6.59 -6.28
CA LYS A 90 3.55 -6.72 -6.03
C LYS A 90 4.35 -6.67 -7.33
N GLU A 91 3.95 -7.41 -8.36
CA GLU A 91 4.65 -7.40 -9.66
C GLU A 91 4.63 -6.01 -10.29
N VAL A 92 3.50 -5.28 -10.23
CA VAL A 92 3.40 -3.92 -10.74
C VAL A 92 4.29 -2.95 -9.94
N LEU A 93 4.33 -3.06 -8.61
CA LEU A 93 5.18 -2.24 -7.75
C LEU A 93 6.66 -2.54 -8.01
N THR A 94 7.02 -3.80 -8.18
CA THR A 94 8.40 -4.18 -8.54
C THR A 94 8.80 -3.64 -9.92
N CYS A 95 7.89 -3.64 -10.92
CA CYS A 95 8.17 -2.92 -12.18
C CYS A 95 8.53 -1.45 -11.95
N ARG A 96 7.85 -0.79 -11.00
CA ARG A 96 8.09 0.64 -10.71
C ARG A 96 9.42 0.89 -10.01
N ILE A 97 9.82 0.05 -9.05
CA ILE A 97 11.13 0.19 -8.38
C ILE A 97 12.29 -0.10 -9.33
N ILE A 98 12.09 -0.86 -10.40
CA ILE A 98 13.09 -1.08 -11.46
C ILE A 98 13.10 0.08 -12.47
N ASP A 99 11.93 0.55 -12.92
CA ASP A 99 11.80 1.61 -13.93
C ASP A 99 12.37 2.95 -13.45
N ARG A 100 11.97 3.38 -12.24
CA ARG A 100 12.26 4.72 -11.73
C ARG A 100 13.75 5.05 -11.66
N PRO A 101 14.64 4.18 -11.12
CA PRO A 101 16.07 4.47 -11.06
C PRO A 101 16.80 4.20 -12.36
N ILE A 102 16.32 3.32 -13.25
CA ILE A 102 16.97 3.02 -14.53
C ILE A 102 16.66 4.09 -15.57
N ARG A 103 15.45 4.62 -15.58
CA ARG A 103 14.99 5.62 -16.57
C ARG A 103 15.90 6.86 -16.66
N PRO A 104 16.28 7.53 -15.57
CA PRO A 104 17.15 8.71 -15.60
C PRO A 104 18.62 8.40 -15.97
N MET A 105 19.03 7.12 -15.99
CA MET A 105 20.40 6.73 -16.40
C MET A 105 20.63 6.84 -17.91
N PHE A 106 19.56 6.89 -18.71
CA PHE A 106 19.67 7.09 -20.15
C PHE A 106 19.85 8.56 -20.46
N PRO A 107 20.70 8.89 -21.46
CA PRO A 107 20.96 10.27 -21.82
C PRO A 107 19.71 10.97 -22.38
N ASP A 108 19.62 12.27 -22.15
CA ASP A 108 18.54 13.09 -22.68
C ASP A 108 18.42 12.95 -24.20
N GLY A 109 17.19 12.86 -24.65
CA GLY A 109 16.89 12.70 -26.08
C GLY A 109 17.09 11.27 -26.62
N TYR A 110 17.37 10.28 -25.78
CA TYR A 110 17.40 8.87 -26.20
C TYR A 110 16.00 8.39 -26.59
N LYS A 111 15.83 7.91 -27.84
CA LYS A 111 14.50 7.62 -28.42
C LYS A 111 14.26 6.16 -28.76
N ASN A 112 15.30 5.30 -28.70
CA ASN A 112 15.07 3.89 -28.97
C ASN A 112 14.20 3.27 -27.88
N GLU A 113 13.27 2.42 -28.29
CA GLU A 113 12.47 1.64 -27.34
C GLU A 113 13.41 0.74 -26.53
N VAL A 114 13.22 0.70 -25.21
CA VAL A 114 13.94 -0.22 -24.32
C VAL A 114 12.94 -1.02 -23.53
N GLN A 115 13.12 -2.35 -23.53
CA GLN A 115 12.33 -3.24 -22.72
C GLN A 115 13.22 -4.00 -21.73
N VAL A 116 12.89 -3.91 -20.44
CA VAL A 116 13.54 -4.66 -19.36
C VAL A 116 12.53 -5.67 -18.82
N ILE A 117 12.89 -6.96 -18.78
CA ILE A 117 12.02 -8.02 -18.28
C ILE A 117 12.74 -8.78 -17.17
N GLY A 118 12.19 -8.73 -15.96
CA GLY A 118 12.59 -9.51 -14.80
C GLY A 118 11.73 -10.75 -14.64
N THR A 119 12.34 -11.90 -14.41
CA THR A 119 11.66 -13.18 -14.16
C THR A 119 12.31 -13.87 -12.97
N VAL A 120 11.52 -14.21 -11.98
CA VAL A 120 11.98 -15.00 -10.84
C VAL A 120 12.12 -16.46 -11.29
N LEU A 121 13.34 -17.00 -11.20
CA LEU A 121 13.66 -18.37 -11.60
C LEU A 121 13.61 -19.36 -10.44
N SER A 122 13.86 -18.89 -9.24
CA SER A 122 13.76 -19.66 -8.00
C SER A 122 13.45 -18.70 -6.86
N ALA A 123 12.60 -19.10 -5.95
CA ALA A 123 12.27 -18.37 -4.74
C ALA A 123 12.34 -19.28 -3.53
N ASP A 124 13.20 -18.95 -2.57
CA ASP A 124 13.21 -19.55 -1.26
C ASP A 124 12.28 -18.76 -0.29
N GLU A 125 12.08 -19.29 0.88
CA GLU A 125 11.27 -18.63 1.92
C GLU A 125 12.08 -17.58 2.71
N LYS A 126 13.24 -17.13 2.18
CA LYS A 126 14.16 -16.25 2.91
C LYS A 126 14.21 -14.85 2.31
N TYR A 127 14.49 -14.71 1.03
CA TYR A 127 14.80 -13.43 0.42
C TYR A 127 13.74 -12.99 -0.59
N ASP A 128 13.39 -11.69 -0.56
CA ASP A 128 12.51 -11.10 -1.58
C ASP A 128 13.28 -10.95 -2.91
N PRO A 129 12.73 -11.42 -4.03
CA PRO A 129 13.40 -11.33 -5.33
C PRO A 129 13.36 -9.92 -5.96
N ASP A 130 12.60 -8.97 -5.44
CA ASP A 130 12.38 -7.65 -6.04
C ASP A 130 13.68 -6.82 -6.16
N VAL A 131 14.47 -6.71 -5.08
CA VAL A 131 15.76 -5.99 -5.11
C VAL A 131 16.81 -6.72 -5.91
N LEU A 132 16.71 -8.05 -6.05
CA LEU A 132 17.56 -8.84 -6.96
C LEU A 132 17.23 -8.52 -8.42
N ALA A 133 15.93 -8.39 -8.74
CA ALA A 133 15.47 -7.99 -10.06
C ALA A 133 15.85 -6.53 -10.38
N LEU A 134 15.77 -5.61 -9.41
CA LEU A 134 16.25 -4.24 -9.56
C LEU A 134 17.74 -4.21 -9.92
N THR A 135 18.58 -4.86 -9.12
CA THR A 135 20.04 -4.94 -9.38
C THR A 135 20.32 -5.68 -10.68
N GLY A 136 19.56 -6.74 -10.98
CA GLY A 136 19.68 -7.49 -12.24
C GLY A 136 19.34 -6.65 -13.47
N GLY A 137 18.31 -5.80 -13.39
CA GLY A 137 17.93 -4.88 -14.46
C GLY A 137 19.01 -3.84 -14.73
N ALA A 138 19.51 -3.22 -13.68
CA ALA A 138 20.62 -2.29 -13.77
C ALA A 138 21.89 -2.96 -14.33
N ALA A 139 22.24 -4.16 -13.86
CA ALA A 139 23.38 -4.92 -14.36
C ALA A 139 23.20 -5.34 -15.84
N ALA A 140 21.99 -5.78 -16.25
CA ALA A 140 21.70 -6.16 -17.63
C ALA A 140 21.89 -4.99 -18.61
N VAL A 141 21.46 -3.78 -18.21
CA VAL A 141 21.63 -2.56 -19.00
C VAL A 141 23.12 -2.11 -18.98
N TRP A 142 23.78 -2.17 -17.81
CA TRP A 142 25.18 -1.75 -17.69
C TRP A 142 26.14 -2.71 -18.40
N LEU A 143 26.01 -4.03 -18.20
CA LEU A 143 26.88 -5.06 -18.76
C LEU A 143 26.53 -5.39 -20.23
N SER A 144 26.09 -4.40 -20.97
CA SER A 144 25.81 -4.44 -22.39
C SER A 144 26.53 -3.27 -23.09
N SER A 145 27.16 -3.54 -24.22
CA SER A 145 27.72 -2.49 -25.07
C SER A 145 26.65 -1.65 -25.79
N ARG A 146 25.40 -2.10 -25.77
CA ARG A 146 24.31 -1.51 -26.56
C ARG A 146 23.74 -0.24 -25.94
N PHE A 147 23.59 -0.22 -24.60
CA PHE A 147 22.96 0.88 -23.90
C PHE A 147 23.93 1.98 -23.49
N PRO A 148 23.69 3.25 -23.84
CA PRO A 148 24.63 4.36 -23.62
C PRO A 148 24.50 4.97 -22.21
N ILE A 149 24.38 4.15 -21.18
CA ILE A 149 24.36 4.64 -19.80
C ILE A 149 25.80 4.89 -19.30
N THR A 150 25.97 5.94 -18.50
CA THR A 150 27.27 6.45 -18.10
C THR A 150 27.77 5.94 -16.76
N GLU A 151 26.88 5.49 -15.89
CA GLU A 151 27.20 4.99 -14.55
C GLU A 151 26.42 3.69 -14.25
N PRO A 152 26.99 2.74 -13.50
CA PRO A 152 26.28 1.58 -13.01
C PRO A 152 25.40 1.97 -11.82
N LEU A 153 24.30 1.25 -11.67
CA LEU A 153 23.34 1.39 -10.58
C LEU A 153 23.11 0.03 -9.92
N ALA A 154 22.75 0.02 -8.66
CA ALA A 154 22.27 -1.16 -7.96
C ALA A 154 21.20 -0.78 -6.93
N GLY A 155 20.49 -1.78 -6.41
CA GLY A 155 19.49 -1.57 -5.37
C GLY A 155 19.60 -2.56 -4.23
N VAL A 156 19.18 -2.12 -3.06
CA VAL A 156 19.09 -2.93 -1.84
C VAL A 156 17.84 -2.60 -1.04
N ARG A 157 17.49 -3.51 -0.15
CA ARG A 157 16.52 -3.28 0.92
C ARG A 157 17.28 -3.07 2.23
N VAL A 158 16.82 -2.15 3.07
CA VAL A 158 17.37 -1.93 4.41
C VAL A 158 16.22 -1.89 5.40
N ILE A 159 16.38 -2.57 6.52
CA ILE A 159 15.46 -2.49 7.66
C ILE A 159 16.18 -2.01 8.91
N LEU A 160 15.41 -1.42 9.83
CA LEU A 160 15.83 -1.12 11.20
C LEU A 160 15.07 -2.05 12.15
N VAL A 161 15.80 -2.80 12.97
CA VAL A 161 15.27 -3.69 14.01
C VAL A 161 16.11 -3.52 15.26
N ASP A 162 15.49 -3.19 16.38
CA ASP A 162 16.17 -3.03 17.68
C ASP A 162 17.43 -2.14 17.60
N GLY A 163 17.36 -1.05 16.84
CA GLY A 163 18.47 -0.11 16.63
C GLY A 163 19.57 -0.61 15.69
N GLN A 164 19.41 -1.75 15.02
CA GLN A 164 20.37 -2.31 14.06
C GLN A 164 19.85 -2.22 12.62
N TYR A 165 20.70 -1.78 11.71
CA TYR A 165 20.41 -1.74 10.29
C TYR A 165 20.82 -3.05 9.62
N ILE A 166 19.89 -3.69 8.90
CA ILE A 166 20.10 -4.96 8.20
C ILE A 166 19.88 -4.74 6.71
N VAL A 167 20.90 -5.04 5.90
CA VAL A 167 20.84 -4.95 4.43
C VAL A 167 20.35 -6.28 3.86
N ASN A 168 19.45 -6.22 2.88
CA ASN A 168 18.78 -7.35 2.25
C ASN A 168 18.36 -8.39 3.29
N PRO A 169 17.39 -8.03 4.15
CA PRO A 169 16.94 -8.91 5.22
C PRO A 169 16.23 -10.14 4.66
N THR A 170 16.18 -11.17 5.47
CA THR A 170 15.22 -12.27 5.28
C THR A 170 13.81 -11.81 5.65
N TYR A 171 12.79 -12.53 5.19
CA TYR A 171 11.41 -12.25 5.60
C TYR A 171 11.22 -12.33 7.13
N ALA A 172 11.89 -13.28 7.80
CA ALA A 172 11.82 -13.41 9.25
C ALA A 172 12.47 -12.19 9.96
N GLU A 173 13.59 -11.67 9.46
CA GLU A 173 14.20 -10.45 9.99
C GLU A 173 13.31 -9.22 9.80
N SER A 174 12.46 -9.20 8.74
CA SER A 174 11.59 -8.06 8.43
C SER A 174 10.30 -8.02 9.27
N GLU A 175 9.91 -9.11 9.93
CA GLU A 175 8.64 -9.17 10.69
C GLU A 175 8.56 -8.16 11.84
N SER A 176 9.71 -7.80 12.44
CA SER A 176 9.80 -6.83 13.54
C SER A 176 10.43 -5.50 13.14
N ALA A 177 10.47 -5.20 11.82
CA ALA A 177 11.11 -3.99 11.34
C ALA A 177 10.34 -2.73 11.75
N GLU A 178 11.02 -1.79 12.40
CA GLU A 178 10.53 -0.46 12.73
C GLU A 178 10.57 0.47 11.51
N LEU A 179 11.51 0.25 10.60
CA LEU A 179 11.66 0.94 9.33
C LEU A 179 12.07 -0.07 8.26
N GLU A 180 11.46 0.03 7.09
CA GLU A 180 11.84 -0.72 5.91
C GLU A 180 11.91 0.22 4.71
N LEU A 181 13.02 0.17 3.98
CA LEU A 181 13.18 0.91 2.72
C LEU A 181 13.79 0.04 1.62
N VAL A 182 13.38 0.31 0.40
CA VAL A 182 14.07 -0.09 -0.82
C VAL A 182 14.72 1.15 -1.42
N MET A 183 15.97 1.04 -1.80
CA MET A 183 16.69 2.13 -2.43
C MET A 183 17.52 1.69 -3.63
N ALA A 184 17.71 2.61 -4.55
CA ALA A 184 18.62 2.46 -5.66
C ALA A 184 19.56 3.67 -5.73
N ALA A 185 20.83 3.39 -6.06
CA ALA A 185 21.85 4.42 -6.12
C ALA A 185 22.92 4.08 -7.15
N THR A 186 23.60 5.11 -7.63
CA THR A 186 24.92 5.01 -8.27
C THR A 186 26.00 4.98 -7.20
N GLU A 187 27.26 4.94 -7.60
CA GLU A 187 28.36 5.04 -6.64
C GLU A 187 28.36 6.39 -5.88
N LYS A 188 27.90 7.46 -6.53
CA LYS A 188 27.97 8.84 -6.04
C LYS A 188 26.65 9.30 -5.41
N SER A 189 25.50 8.89 -5.97
CA SER A 189 24.23 9.50 -5.70
C SER A 189 23.11 8.48 -5.48
N ILE A 190 22.23 8.78 -4.53
CA ILE A 190 20.97 8.07 -4.34
C ILE A 190 19.99 8.56 -5.41
N SER A 191 19.40 7.63 -6.17
CA SER A 191 18.45 7.94 -7.25
C SER A 191 17.01 7.78 -6.82
N MET A 192 16.72 6.76 -6.00
CA MET A 192 15.36 6.43 -5.57
C MET A 192 15.37 5.81 -4.18
N VAL A 193 14.42 6.22 -3.35
CA VAL A 193 14.13 5.58 -2.06
C VAL A 193 12.63 5.48 -1.90
N GLU A 194 12.13 4.35 -1.40
CA GLU A 194 10.75 4.24 -0.94
C GLU A 194 10.63 3.24 0.21
N GLY A 195 9.72 3.51 1.13
CA GLY A 195 9.58 2.66 2.30
C GLY A 195 8.45 3.09 3.22
N GLY A 196 8.38 2.38 4.35
CA GLY A 196 7.48 2.66 5.46
C GLY A 196 8.20 2.56 6.79
N ALA A 197 7.60 3.12 7.83
CA ALA A 197 8.14 3.10 9.17
C ALA A 197 7.03 3.16 10.22
N PHE A 198 7.32 2.71 11.42
CA PHE A 198 6.42 2.80 12.57
C PHE A 198 6.79 4.03 13.42
N GLU A 199 6.47 5.23 12.89
CA GLU A 199 6.72 6.53 13.55
C GLU A 199 8.19 6.75 13.92
N VAL A 200 9.08 6.40 12.99
CA VAL A 200 10.53 6.51 13.20
C VAL A 200 10.99 7.96 12.98
N PRO A 201 11.91 8.50 13.82
CA PRO A 201 12.51 9.82 13.63
C PRO A 201 13.26 9.96 12.29
N GLU A 202 13.29 11.18 11.75
CA GLU A 202 13.88 11.50 10.44
C GLU A 202 15.37 11.16 10.31
N ASP A 203 16.14 11.24 11.39
CA ASP A 203 17.57 10.90 11.41
C ASP A 203 17.81 9.41 11.17
N LYS A 204 16.91 8.54 11.65
CA LYS A 204 16.99 7.09 11.41
C LYS A 204 16.79 6.72 9.95
N LEU A 205 15.93 7.45 9.25
CA LEU A 205 15.79 7.30 7.79
C LEU A 205 17.11 7.64 7.06
N ILE A 206 17.76 8.73 7.45
CA ILE A 206 19.04 9.13 6.86
C ILE A 206 20.12 8.08 7.12
N GLU A 207 20.22 7.58 8.36
CA GLU A 207 21.18 6.52 8.71
C GLU A 207 20.93 5.24 7.89
N ALA A 208 19.67 4.83 7.72
CA ALA A 208 19.31 3.68 6.90
C ALA A 208 19.73 3.85 5.42
N MET A 209 19.55 5.06 4.87
CA MET A 209 19.96 5.37 3.50
C MET A 209 21.51 5.32 3.35
N GLU A 210 22.26 5.77 4.35
CA GLU A 210 23.73 5.70 4.35
C GLU A 210 24.21 4.24 4.36
N VAL A 211 23.65 3.41 5.23
CA VAL A 211 23.98 1.97 5.28
C VAL A 211 23.66 1.27 3.96
N GLY A 212 22.52 1.58 3.38
CA GLY A 212 22.13 1.03 2.07
C GLY A 212 23.08 1.48 0.95
N HIS A 213 23.47 2.76 0.94
CA HIS A 213 24.38 3.28 -0.07
C HIS A 213 25.77 2.64 0.00
N GLU A 214 26.31 2.38 1.20
CA GLU A 214 27.55 1.63 1.37
C GLU A 214 27.46 0.20 0.79
N ALA A 215 26.36 -0.50 1.00
CA ALA A 215 26.15 -1.82 0.42
C ALA A 215 26.04 -1.76 -1.12
N ILE A 216 25.36 -0.75 -1.65
CA ILE A 216 25.25 -0.52 -3.10
C ILE A 216 26.62 -0.26 -3.73
N ARG A 217 27.50 0.51 -3.10
CA ARG A 217 28.86 0.73 -3.59
C ARG A 217 29.65 -0.57 -3.75
N LYS A 218 29.50 -1.53 -2.83
CA LYS A 218 30.11 -2.87 -2.95
C LYS A 218 29.57 -3.64 -4.16
N ILE A 219 28.24 -3.59 -4.37
CA ILE A 219 27.61 -4.24 -5.52
C ILE A 219 28.12 -3.61 -6.83
N ILE A 220 28.19 -2.29 -6.90
CA ILE A 220 28.68 -1.56 -8.06
C ILE A 220 30.15 -1.88 -8.36
N ALA A 221 30.99 -1.98 -7.32
CA ALA A 221 32.39 -2.41 -7.51
C ALA A 221 32.47 -3.80 -8.15
N GLY A 222 31.62 -4.74 -7.72
CA GLY A 222 31.51 -6.06 -8.34
C GLY A 222 31.02 -5.99 -9.78
N ILE A 223 30.02 -5.19 -10.09
CA ILE A 223 29.51 -5.00 -11.46
C ILE A 223 30.63 -4.41 -12.38
N LYS A 224 31.38 -3.44 -11.88
CA LYS A 224 32.52 -2.86 -12.62
C LYS A 224 33.66 -3.88 -12.86
N GLN A 225 33.94 -4.74 -11.86
CA GLN A 225 34.89 -5.85 -12.01
C GLN A 225 34.41 -6.82 -13.09
N LEU A 226 33.13 -7.18 -13.11
CA LEU A 226 32.56 -8.05 -14.12
C LEU A 226 32.61 -7.42 -15.52
N GLN A 227 32.34 -6.12 -15.63
CA GLN A 227 32.55 -5.35 -16.89
C GLN A 227 33.98 -5.45 -17.42
N GLY A 228 34.97 -5.31 -16.53
CA GLY A 228 36.38 -5.43 -16.87
C GLY A 228 36.74 -6.84 -17.39
N ILE A 229 36.23 -7.90 -16.73
CA ILE A 229 36.43 -9.29 -17.15
C ILE A 229 35.85 -9.53 -18.55
N LEU A 230 34.68 -8.92 -18.84
CA LEU A 230 34.00 -9.06 -20.13
C LEU A 230 34.57 -8.18 -21.23
N GLY A 231 35.42 -7.20 -20.89
CA GLY A 231 35.99 -6.24 -21.84
C GLY A 231 34.92 -5.35 -22.52
N ILE A 232 33.78 -5.08 -21.84
CA ILE A 232 32.66 -4.33 -22.41
C ILE A 232 33.03 -2.85 -22.51
N GLN A 233 32.99 -2.35 -23.75
CA GLN A 233 33.02 -0.92 -24.04
C GLN A 233 31.58 -0.43 -24.30
N LYS A 234 31.23 0.68 -23.69
CA LYS A 234 29.89 1.27 -23.84
C LYS A 234 29.71 1.91 -25.19
N ALA A 235 28.49 1.84 -25.72
CA ALA A 235 28.15 2.59 -26.93
C ALA A 235 28.29 4.09 -26.66
N GLU A 236 28.97 4.79 -27.57
CA GLU A 236 29.02 6.23 -27.55
C GLU A 236 27.65 6.79 -27.99
N TYR A 237 27.03 7.60 -27.16
CA TYR A 237 25.81 8.32 -27.52
C TYR A 237 26.16 9.70 -28.01
N VAL A 238 25.93 9.93 -29.30
CA VAL A 238 26.06 11.27 -29.88
C VAL A 238 24.74 11.99 -29.66
N ALA A 239 24.70 12.86 -28.66
CA ALA A 239 23.53 13.71 -28.43
C ALA A 239 23.21 14.56 -29.68
N PRO A 240 21.94 14.77 -30.00
CA PRO A 240 21.59 15.68 -31.08
C PRO A 240 22.23 17.06 -30.87
N VAL A 241 22.94 17.53 -31.87
CA VAL A 241 23.59 18.86 -31.78
C VAL A 241 22.49 19.93 -31.59
N LYS A 242 22.71 20.78 -30.59
CA LYS A 242 21.81 21.92 -30.33
C LYS A 242 21.94 22.93 -31.48
N ASP A 243 20.80 23.32 -32.03
CA ASP A 243 20.75 24.41 -33.00
C ASP A 243 20.71 25.73 -32.24
N GLU A 244 21.89 26.30 -31.99
CA GLU A 244 22.04 27.51 -31.17
C GLU A 244 21.33 28.70 -31.78
N ALA A 245 21.22 28.81 -33.09
CA ALA A 245 20.54 29.90 -33.77
C ALA A 245 19.01 29.80 -33.53
N LEU A 246 18.48 28.59 -33.70
CA LEU A 246 17.05 28.33 -33.45
C LEU A 246 16.71 28.47 -31.94
N ALA A 247 17.57 27.98 -31.07
CA ALA A 247 17.40 28.10 -29.60
C ALA A 247 17.41 29.58 -29.15
N ALA A 248 18.36 30.39 -29.68
CA ALA A 248 18.41 31.83 -29.40
C ALA A 248 17.17 32.56 -29.92
N ARG A 249 16.71 32.21 -31.14
CA ARG A 249 15.48 32.78 -31.72
C ARG A 249 14.28 32.47 -30.84
N VAL A 250 14.08 31.22 -30.40
CA VAL A 250 13.00 30.82 -29.51
C VAL A 250 13.10 31.56 -28.17
N SER A 251 14.29 31.57 -27.57
CA SER A 251 14.51 32.27 -26.30
C SER A 251 14.13 33.76 -26.36
N ALA A 252 14.54 34.45 -27.41
CA ALA A 252 14.17 35.86 -27.62
C ALA A 252 12.66 36.11 -27.74
N LEU A 253 11.89 35.13 -28.23
CA LEU A 253 10.44 35.22 -28.38
C LEU A 253 9.68 35.06 -27.06
N VAL A 254 10.18 34.19 -26.13
CA VAL A 254 9.35 33.72 -25.01
C VAL A 254 9.94 33.95 -23.61
N LYS A 255 11.26 34.19 -23.45
CA LYS A 255 11.92 34.24 -22.14
C LYS A 255 11.31 35.28 -21.21
N ASP A 256 11.18 36.54 -21.67
CA ASP A 256 10.64 37.62 -20.84
C ASP A 256 9.16 37.39 -20.48
N LYS A 257 8.41 36.79 -21.41
CA LYS A 257 7.01 36.43 -21.18
C LYS A 257 6.86 35.36 -20.08
N PHE A 258 7.69 34.30 -20.13
CA PHE A 258 7.71 33.29 -19.07
C PHE A 258 8.14 33.86 -17.71
N LEU A 259 9.19 34.67 -17.68
CA LEU A 259 9.63 35.34 -16.46
C LEU A 259 8.51 36.22 -15.85
N ALA A 260 7.86 37.03 -16.68
CA ALA A 260 6.74 37.86 -16.24
C ALA A 260 5.55 37.02 -15.73
N THR A 261 5.23 35.92 -16.44
CA THR A 261 4.14 35.01 -16.05
C THR A 261 4.42 34.34 -14.70
N PHE A 262 5.63 33.81 -14.48
CA PHE A 262 5.97 33.17 -13.21
C PHE A 262 6.08 34.18 -12.05
N ARG A 263 6.47 35.42 -12.29
CA ARG A 263 6.44 36.50 -11.29
C ARG A 263 5.03 37.01 -10.97
N GLY A 264 4.06 36.70 -11.83
CA GLY A 264 2.67 37.15 -11.71
C GLY A 264 1.88 36.53 -10.56
N LYS A 265 2.38 35.49 -9.89
CA LYS A 265 1.75 34.81 -8.74
C LYS A 265 0.33 34.30 -9.04
N HIS A 266 0.22 33.46 -10.03
CA HIS A 266 -1.06 33.03 -10.56
C HIS A 266 -1.52 31.67 -10.02
N PRO A 267 -2.82 31.50 -9.68
CA PRO A 267 -3.39 30.18 -9.46
C PRO A 267 -3.34 29.35 -10.76
N LYS A 268 -3.44 28.02 -10.66
CA LYS A 268 -3.39 27.10 -11.80
C LYS A 268 -4.31 27.50 -12.94
N THR A 269 -5.54 27.91 -12.61
CA THR A 269 -6.57 28.31 -13.57
C THR A 269 -6.21 29.51 -14.45
N VAL A 270 -5.25 30.34 -13.99
CA VAL A 270 -4.72 31.50 -14.72
C VAL A 270 -3.35 31.17 -15.31
N LEU A 271 -2.49 30.51 -14.53
CA LEU A 271 -1.12 30.18 -14.93
C LEU A 271 -1.09 29.29 -16.20
N TYR A 272 -1.84 28.20 -16.23
CA TYR A 272 -1.79 27.25 -17.35
C TYR A 272 -2.31 27.84 -18.66
N PRO A 273 -3.45 28.55 -18.70
CA PRO A 273 -3.87 29.28 -19.90
C PRO A 273 -2.84 30.33 -20.35
N ALA A 274 -2.18 31.04 -19.43
CA ALA A 274 -1.14 32.02 -19.78
C ALA A 274 0.10 31.34 -20.42
N LEU A 275 0.54 30.20 -19.86
CA LEU A 275 1.65 29.41 -20.45
C LEU A 275 1.28 28.85 -21.85
N GLU A 276 0.04 28.39 -22.04
CA GLU A 276 -0.42 27.90 -23.32
C GLU A 276 -0.60 29.02 -24.34
N ALA A 277 -1.00 30.23 -23.92
CA ALA A 277 -1.05 31.40 -24.79
C ALA A 277 0.36 31.77 -25.32
N ILE A 278 1.38 31.75 -24.45
CA ILE A 278 2.78 32.00 -24.86
C ILE A 278 3.23 30.96 -25.89
N LYS A 279 2.91 29.69 -25.67
CA LYS A 279 3.22 28.60 -26.61
C LYS A 279 2.54 28.78 -27.95
N THR A 280 1.28 29.18 -27.96
CA THR A 280 0.49 29.44 -29.16
C THR A 280 1.04 30.62 -29.96
N GLU A 281 1.39 31.74 -29.28
CA GLU A 281 2.01 32.89 -29.90
C GLU A 281 3.39 32.54 -30.50
N ALA A 282 4.21 31.79 -29.75
CA ALA A 282 5.53 31.33 -30.24
C ALA A 282 5.40 30.46 -31.50
N LYS A 283 4.44 29.55 -31.51
CA LYS A 283 4.18 28.68 -32.67
C LYS A 283 3.72 29.53 -33.90
N ALA A 284 2.92 30.54 -33.67
CA ALA A 284 2.53 31.47 -34.74
C ALA A 284 3.72 32.31 -35.29
N ALA A 285 4.62 32.78 -34.38
CA ALA A 285 5.83 33.51 -34.75
C ALA A 285 6.90 32.65 -35.44
N LEU A 286 6.76 31.32 -35.36
CA LEU A 286 7.65 30.33 -36.02
C LEU A 286 6.96 29.69 -37.23
N SER A 287 5.89 30.29 -37.79
CA SER A 287 5.13 29.75 -38.89
C SER A 287 5.89 29.70 -40.24
N ASP A 288 7.05 30.39 -40.32
CA ASP A 288 7.99 30.30 -41.44
C ASP A 288 8.81 28.98 -41.45
N ILE A 289 8.77 28.21 -40.35
CA ILE A 289 9.42 26.88 -40.27
C ILE A 289 8.43 25.84 -40.86
N GLU A 290 8.64 25.49 -42.14
CA GLU A 290 7.81 24.51 -42.83
C GLU A 290 8.11 23.06 -42.44
N ASP A 291 9.35 22.76 -42.02
CA ASP A 291 9.77 21.41 -41.64
C ASP A 291 9.19 21.05 -40.24
N PRO A 292 8.29 20.05 -40.14
CA PRO A 292 7.72 19.61 -38.87
C PRO A 292 8.76 19.15 -37.83
N VAL A 293 9.91 18.61 -38.29
CA VAL A 293 10.99 18.15 -37.40
C VAL A 293 11.68 19.34 -36.76
N VAL A 294 11.97 20.38 -37.53
CA VAL A 294 12.56 21.61 -37.03
C VAL A 294 11.60 22.35 -36.11
N LEU A 295 10.31 22.43 -36.47
CA LEU A 295 9.29 23.03 -35.61
C LEU A 295 9.16 22.29 -34.28
N LYS A 296 9.16 20.95 -34.29
CA LYS A 296 9.15 20.14 -33.09
C LYS A 296 10.38 20.41 -32.21
N LYS A 297 11.56 20.57 -32.81
CA LYS A 297 12.81 20.93 -32.13
C LYS A 297 12.69 22.32 -31.48
N ALA A 298 12.11 23.29 -32.18
CA ALA A 298 11.86 24.63 -31.65
C ALA A 298 10.92 24.61 -30.43
N MET A 299 9.86 23.77 -30.45
CA MET A 299 8.97 23.59 -29.31
C MET A 299 9.67 22.95 -28.10
N GLY A 300 10.65 22.04 -28.33
CA GLY A 300 11.50 21.52 -27.26
C GLY A 300 12.33 22.61 -26.60
N TYR A 301 12.95 23.52 -27.37
CA TYR A 301 13.67 24.67 -26.83
C TYR A 301 12.75 25.63 -26.05
N LEU A 302 11.50 25.79 -26.45
CA LEU A 302 10.52 26.56 -25.69
C LEU A 302 10.28 25.94 -24.32
N ASP A 303 10.17 24.62 -24.21
CA ASP A 303 9.99 23.93 -22.94
C ASP A 303 11.27 24.06 -22.05
N GLU A 304 12.47 24.06 -22.64
CA GLU A 304 13.72 24.38 -21.93
C GLU A 304 13.67 25.81 -21.34
N VAL A 305 13.33 26.83 -22.16
CA VAL A 305 13.24 28.22 -21.70
C VAL A 305 12.18 28.41 -20.63
N LYS A 306 11.04 27.71 -20.73
CA LYS A 306 9.99 27.71 -19.69
C LYS A 306 10.54 27.15 -18.36
N ARG A 307 11.24 26.01 -18.40
CA ARG A 307 11.85 25.39 -17.23
C ARG A 307 12.85 26.37 -16.59
N ASP A 308 13.77 26.89 -17.37
CA ASP A 308 14.85 27.76 -16.88
C ASP A 308 14.28 29.06 -16.30
N ALA A 309 13.23 29.63 -16.90
CA ALA A 309 12.55 30.82 -16.39
C ALA A 309 11.88 30.59 -15.03
N MET A 310 11.20 29.43 -14.84
CA MET A 310 10.62 29.08 -13.55
C MET A 310 11.71 28.92 -12.47
N ARG A 311 12.77 28.20 -12.79
CA ARG A 311 13.90 27.94 -11.88
C ARG A 311 14.59 29.25 -11.49
N GLU A 312 14.81 30.15 -12.45
CA GLU A 312 15.39 31.48 -12.18
C GLU A 312 14.55 32.31 -11.23
N VAL A 313 13.22 32.37 -11.43
CA VAL A 313 12.32 33.12 -10.53
C VAL A 313 12.35 32.56 -9.11
N ILE A 314 12.34 31.22 -8.96
CA ILE A 314 12.39 30.59 -7.64
C ILE A 314 13.73 30.82 -6.95
N LEU A 315 14.85 30.69 -7.67
CA LEU A 315 16.19 30.81 -7.10
C LEU A 315 16.63 32.24 -6.85
N ALA A 316 16.24 33.20 -7.72
CA ALA A 316 16.63 34.60 -7.62
C ALA A 316 15.68 35.43 -6.78
N ASP A 317 14.37 35.26 -6.98
CA ASP A 317 13.36 36.11 -6.36
C ASP A 317 12.77 35.46 -5.09
N GLY A 318 13.01 34.16 -4.85
CA GLY A 318 12.44 33.40 -3.73
C GLY A 318 10.91 33.26 -3.82
N ILE A 319 10.34 33.37 -5.03
CA ILE A 319 8.89 33.35 -5.27
C ILE A 319 8.55 32.16 -6.15
N ARG A 320 7.53 31.43 -5.75
CA ARG A 320 6.99 30.29 -6.52
C ARG A 320 5.93 30.77 -7.52
N PRO A 321 5.61 29.99 -8.57
CA PRO A 321 4.63 30.40 -9.59
C PRO A 321 3.25 30.78 -9.05
N ASP A 322 2.83 30.19 -7.94
CA ASP A 322 1.57 30.50 -7.23
C ASP A 322 1.70 31.62 -6.18
N GLY A 323 2.88 32.21 -6.02
CA GLY A 323 3.16 33.32 -5.13
C GLY A 323 3.64 32.97 -3.74
N ARG A 324 3.68 31.68 -3.37
CA ARG A 324 4.20 31.21 -2.09
C ARG A 324 5.72 31.39 -1.98
N ALA A 325 6.22 31.54 -0.76
CA ALA A 325 7.63 31.35 -0.46
C ALA A 325 8.00 29.84 -0.51
N PRO A 326 9.28 29.48 -0.69
CA PRO A 326 9.70 28.07 -0.81
C PRO A 326 9.21 27.15 0.31
N HIS A 327 9.18 27.62 1.56
CA HIS A 327 8.79 26.85 2.75
C HIS A 327 7.27 26.81 3.00
N GLU A 328 6.48 27.63 2.31
CA GLU A 328 5.05 27.71 2.54
C GLU A 328 4.27 26.55 1.92
N THR A 329 3.29 26.04 2.67
CA THR A 329 2.30 25.08 2.21
C THR A 329 1.05 25.79 1.68
N ARG A 330 0.30 25.15 0.79
CA ARG A 330 -1.05 25.60 0.42
C ARG A 330 -1.97 25.49 1.63
N GLN A 331 -3.01 26.32 1.65
CA GLN A 331 -4.08 26.20 2.64
C GLN A 331 -4.77 24.84 2.47
N ALA A 332 -5.05 24.17 3.59
CA ALA A 332 -5.80 22.93 3.63
C ALA A 332 -7.16 23.16 4.30
N GLU A 333 -8.19 22.54 3.74
CA GLU A 333 -9.56 22.52 4.26
C GLU A 333 -10.05 21.07 4.31
N CYS A 334 -10.78 20.72 5.37
CA CYS A 334 -11.21 19.34 5.61
C CYS A 334 -12.69 19.31 6.01
N GLU A 335 -13.41 18.33 5.45
CA GLU A 335 -14.78 18.02 5.87
C GLU A 335 -14.88 16.50 6.12
N VAL A 336 -15.66 16.11 7.13
CA VAL A 336 -15.90 14.69 7.46
C VAL A 336 -17.39 14.37 7.46
N GLY A 337 -17.76 13.10 7.26
CA GLY A 337 -19.15 12.68 7.25
C GLY A 337 -19.92 13.16 6.01
N VAL A 338 -19.24 13.40 4.90
CA VAL A 338 -19.81 14.00 3.68
C VAL A 338 -20.69 13.04 2.87
N LEU A 339 -20.51 11.74 3.03
CA LEU A 339 -21.26 10.71 2.31
C LEU A 339 -22.25 10.00 3.23
N PRO A 340 -23.59 10.15 3.02
CA PRO A 340 -24.60 9.68 3.97
C PRO A 340 -24.63 8.17 4.20
N ARG A 341 -24.16 7.36 3.27
CA ARG A 341 -24.19 5.88 3.33
C ARG A 341 -22.83 5.23 3.55
N ALA A 342 -21.73 5.98 3.42
CA ALA A 342 -20.40 5.48 3.73
C ALA A 342 -20.26 5.20 5.25
N HIS A 343 -19.34 4.32 5.61
CA HIS A 343 -19.09 4.06 7.04
C HIS A 343 -18.29 5.20 7.67
N GLY A 344 -17.37 5.79 6.89
CA GLY A 344 -16.70 7.06 7.15
C GLY A 344 -16.34 7.72 5.84
N SER A 345 -16.25 9.05 5.82
CA SER A 345 -15.89 9.79 4.61
C SER A 345 -15.28 11.14 4.95
N ALA A 346 -14.36 11.58 4.09
CA ALA A 346 -13.72 12.87 4.21
C ALA A 346 -13.50 13.52 2.85
N LEU A 347 -13.61 14.82 2.79
CA LEU A 347 -13.02 15.69 1.77
C LEU A 347 -11.75 16.28 2.36
N PHE A 348 -10.66 16.18 1.64
CA PHE A 348 -9.42 16.87 1.94
C PHE A 348 -9.03 17.71 0.74
N GLN A 349 -9.10 19.01 0.91
CA GLN A 349 -8.70 19.99 -0.09
C GLN A 349 -7.40 20.67 0.34
N ARG A 350 -6.47 20.80 -0.60
CA ARG A 350 -5.20 21.51 -0.43
C ARG A 350 -4.96 22.38 -1.67
N GLY A 351 -5.30 23.66 -1.57
CA GLY A 351 -5.37 24.53 -2.73
C GLY A 351 -6.26 23.92 -3.81
N GLU A 352 -5.71 23.67 -4.99
CA GLU A 352 -6.40 23.11 -6.16
C GLU A 352 -6.22 21.57 -6.29
N THR A 353 -6.06 20.89 -5.17
CA THR A 353 -6.05 19.41 -5.10
C THR A 353 -7.11 18.97 -4.11
N LEU A 354 -8.09 18.22 -4.58
CA LEU A 354 -9.23 17.74 -3.80
C LEU A 354 -9.34 16.22 -3.90
N GLY A 355 -9.33 15.55 -2.75
CA GLY A 355 -9.60 14.13 -2.61
C GLY A 355 -10.88 13.87 -1.84
N LEU A 356 -11.77 13.05 -2.38
CA LEU A 356 -12.90 12.46 -1.68
C LEU A 356 -12.52 11.04 -1.24
N VAL A 357 -12.46 10.82 0.05
CA VAL A 357 -12.02 9.54 0.59
C VAL A 357 -13.14 8.90 1.41
N SER A 358 -13.38 7.62 1.18
CA SER A 358 -14.35 6.83 1.92
C SER A 358 -13.69 5.65 2.61
N ALA A 359 -14.13 5.35 3.83
CA ALA A 359 -13.74 4.16 4.58
C ALA A 359 -14.94 3.21 4.68
N THR A 360 -14.69 1.93 4.44
CA THR A 360 -15.66 0.85 4.56
C THR A 360 -15.12 -0.20 5.51
N LEU A 361 -15.92 -0.56 6.51
CA LEU A 361 -15.64 -1.64 7.44
C LEU A 361 -16.34 -2.91 6.94
N GLY A 362 -15.57 -3.95 6.74
CA GLY A 362 -16.05 -5.28 6.35
C GLY A 362 -15.83 -6.30 7.46
N THR A 363 -16.14 -7.54 7.16
CA THR A 363 -15.92 -8.69 8.03
C THR A 363 -14.71 -9.49 7.53
N ARG A 364 -14.29 -10.51 8.25
CA ARG A 364 -13.18 -11.40 7.84
C ARG A 364 -13.41 -12.04 6.47
N THR A 365 -14.65 -12.23 6.03
CA THR A 365 -14.96 -12.77 4.70
C THR A 365 -14.64 -11.82 3.56
N ASP A 366 -14.42 -10.53 3.87
CA ASP A 366 -14.10 -9.48 2.92
C ASP A 366 -12.58 -9.26 2.77
N GLU A 367 -11.75 -10.02 3.51
CA GLU A 367 -10.30 -9.97 3.40
C GLU A 367 -9.85 -10.31 1.98
N GLN A 368 -8.85 -9.58 1.50
CA GLN A 368 -8.24 -9.86 0.21
C GLN A 368 -7.34 -11.08 0.30
N ARG A 369 -7.70 -12.12 -0.46
CA ARG A 369 -6.85 -13.30 -0.63
C ARG A 369 -5.74 -13.00 -1.63
N ILE A 370 -4.49 -13.21 -1.22
CA ILE A 370 -3.29 -13.02 -2.03
C ILE A 370 -2.61 -14.38 -2.21
N ASP A 371 -2.46 -14.83 -3.46
CA ASP A 371 -1.65 -16.01 -3.81
C ASP A 371 -0.29 -15.52 -4.33
N SER A 372 0.77 -15.74 -3.57
CA SER A 372 2.13 -15.27 -3.83
C SER A 372 3.15 -16.41 -3.84
N LEU A 373 4.42 -16.13 -4.14
CA LEU A 373 5.50 -17.12 -4.04
C LEU A 373 5.62 -17.72 -2.62
N ARG A 374 5.26 -16.97 -1.58
CA ARG A 374 5.24 -17.41 -0.18
C ARG A 374 4.01 -18.24 0.20
N GLY A 375 3.06 -18.39 -0.68
CA GLY A 375 1.80 -19.05 -0.41
C GLY A 375 0.61 -18.12 -0.39
N GLU A 376 -0.49 -18.63 0.16
CA GLU A 376 -1.72 -17.89 0.33
C GLU A 376 -1.67 -17.08 1.62
N THR A 377 -1.97 -15.79 1.51
CA THR A 377 -2.09 -14.87 2.64
C THR A 377 -3.37 -14.06 2.53
N PHE A 378 -3.82 -13.50 3.65
CA PHE A 378 -5.01 -12.66 3.72
C PHE A 378 -4.63 -11.27 4.19
N LYS A 379 -5.18 -10.25 3.54
CA LYS A 379 -4.95 -8.85 3.83
C LYS A 379 -6.26 -8.22 4.30
N ASN A 380 -6.29 -7.75 5.53
CA ASN A 380 -7.46 -7.16 6.18
C ASN A 380 -7.54 -5.63 6.05
N TYR A 381 -6.55 -5.01 5.42
CA TYR A 381 -6.52 -3.57 5.16
C TYR A 381 -6.14 -3.30 3.71
N MET A 382 -6.90 -2.48 3.02
CA MET A 382 -6.72 -2.15 1.60
C MET A 382 -6.97 -0.67 1.36
N LEU A 383 -6.14 -0.04 0.52
CA LEU A 383 -6.38 1.30 0.03
C LEU A 383 -6.34 1.33 -1.50
N HIS A 384 -7.44 1.77 -2.12
CA HIS A 384 -7.57 1.93 -3.55
C HIS A 384 -7.60 3.40 -3.94
N TYR A 385 -6.73 3.77 -4.86
CA TYR A 385 -6.58 5.14 -5.35
C TYR A 385 -7.07 5.22 -6.80
N ASN A 386 -7.94 6.17 -7.08
CA ASN A 386 -8.50 6.43 -8.40
C ASN A 386 -8.18 7.85 -8.85
N PHE A 387 -7.67 7.96 -10.08
CA PHE A 387 -7.31 9.24 -10.70
C PHE A 387 -8.03 9.39 -12.05
N PRO A 388 -9.31 9.77 -12.02
CA PRO A 388 -10.08 9.93 -13.24
C PRO A 388 -9.58 11.13 -14.06
N PRO A 389 -9.71 11.07 -15.41
CA PRO A 389 -9.20 12.12 -16.29
C PRO A 389 -9.75 13.52 -16.03
N TYR A 390 -10.98 13.61 -15.54
CA TYR A 390 -11.60 14.90 -15.20
C TYR A 390 -10.90 15.64 -14.07
N SER A 391 -10.12 14.94 -13.21
CA SER A 391 -9.37 15.57 -12.13
C SER A 391 -8.31 16.57 -12.60
N VAL A 392 -7.92 16.49 -13.86
CA VAL A 392 -7.00 17.41 -14.55
C VAL A 392 -7.63 18.05 -15.80
N GLY A 393 -8.94 17.88 -16.00
CA GLY A 393 -9.66 18.45 -17.13
C GLY A 393 -9.40 17.74 -18.46
N GLU A 394 -8.96 16.47 -18.44
CA GLU A 394 -8.66 15.69 -19.64
C GLU A 394 -9.81 14.76 -20.03
N VAL A 395 -9.87 14.46 -21.34
CA VAL A 395 -10.72 13.41 -21.90
C VAL A 395 -9.85 12.22 -22.28
N LYS A 396 -9.99 11.11 -21.54
CA LYS A 396 -9.27 9.86 -21.80
C LYS A 396 -10.20 8.67 -21.63
N ARG A 397 -9.86 7.54 -22.26
CA ARG A 397 -10.59 6.29 -22.05
C ARG A 397 -10.41 5.85 -20.60
N VAL A 398 -11.53 5.65 -19.90
CA VAL A 398 -11.55 5.03 -18.58
C VAL A 398 -11.47 3.52 -18.75
N GLY A 399 -10.50 2.90 -18.16
CA GLY A 399 -10.20 1.47 -18.30
C GLY A 399 -9.80 0.82 -16.98
N THR A 400 -8.84 -0.09 -17.04
CA THR A 400 -8.25 -0.74 -15.85
C THR A 400 -7.32 0.21 -15.12
N THR A 401 -7.20 0.01 -13.81
CA THR A 401 -6.25 0.74 -12.93
C THR A 401 -4.83 0.69 -13.51
N GLY A 402 -4.21 1.85 -13.66
CA GLY A 402 -2.86 2.00 -14.19
C GLY A 402 -1.78 1.75 -13.14
N ARG A 403 -0.54 1.53 -13.60
CA ARG A 403 0.63 1.33 -12.71
C ARG A 403 0.87 2.53 -11.77
N ARG A 404 0.56 3.75 -12.23
CA ARG A 404 0.69 4.97 -11.43
C ARG A 404 -0.31 4.98 -10.27
N GLU A 405 -1.56 4.61 -10.55
CA GLU A 405 -2.63 4.55 -9.55
C GLU A 405 -2.32 3.49 -8.48
N ILE A 406 -1.85 2.31 -8.88
CA ILE A 406 -1.40 1.26 -7.96
C ILE A 406 -0.26 1.78 -7.07
N GLY A 407 0.75 2.45 -7.63
CA GLY A 407 1.86 2.98 -6.85
C GLY A 407 1.46 4.09 -5.87
N HIS A 408 0.54 4.98 -6.25
CA HIS A 408 0.02 6.04 -5.38
C HIS A 408 -0.86 5.46 -4.27
N GLY A 409 -1.70 4.48 -4.59
CA GLY A 409 -2.51 3.74 -3.61
C GLY A 409 -1.65 3.04 -2.58
N HIS A 410 -0.64 2.30 -3.04
CA HIS A 410 0.28 1.56 -2.15
C HIS A 410 1.08 2.49 -1.22
N LEU A 411 1.54 3.66 -1.71
CA LEU A 411 2.20 4.64 -0.84
C LEU A 411 1.24 5.12 0.26
N ALA A 412 0.00 5.46 -0.08
CA ALA A 412 -0.99 5.90 0.91
C ALA A 412 -1.36 4.76 1.88
N GLU A 413 -1.56 3.54 1.39
CA GLU A 413 -1.85 2.36 2.19
C GLU A 413 -0.74 2.10 3.22
N ARG A 414 0.51 2.01 2.76
CA ARG A 414 1.69 1.80 3.61
C ARG A 414 1.86 2.90 4.66
N SER A 415 1.54 4.15 4.29
CA SER A 415 1.68 5.29 5.20
C SER A 415 0.66 5.30 6.34
N LEU A 416 -0.53 4.73 6.14
CA LEU A 416 -1.59 4.66 7.16
C LEU A 416 -1.51 3.37 8.00
N ALA A 417 -0.91 2.31 7.49
CA ALA A 417 -0.83 1.01 8.17
C ALA A 417 -0.27 1.08 9.60
N PRO A 418 0.78 1.88 9.91
CA PRO A 418 1.37 1.92 11.25
C PRO A 418 0.47 2.45 12.35
N VAL A 419 -0.57 3.20 12.02
CA VAL A 419 -1.50 3.79 13.00
C VAL A 419 -2.80 3.00 13.15
N LEU A 420 -3.00 1.95 12.38
CA LEU A 420 -4.19 1.11 12.45
C LEU A 420 -4.20 0.26 13.74
N PRO A 421 -5.37 0.00 14.30
CA PRO A 421 -5.51 -0.91 15.44
C PRO A 421 -5.14 -2.35 15.04
N VAL A 422 -4.60 -3.10 15.98
CA VAL A 422 -4.32 -4.53 15.76
C VAL A 422 -5.64 -5.30 15.57
N PRO A 423 -5.67 -6.35 14.70
CA PRO A 423 -6.89 -7.09 14.38
C PRO A 423 -7.65 -7.66 15.59
N ASP A 424 -6.91 -8.06 16.63
CA ASP A 424 -7.52 -8.62 17.86
C ASP A 424 -8.33 -7.58 18.63
N SER A 425 -7.96 -6.30 18.58
CA SER A 425 -8.68 -5.22 19.24
C SER A 425 -9.78 -4.61 18.38
N PHE A 426 -9.65 -4.71 17.05
CA PHE A 426 -10.59 -4.15 16.09
C PHE A 426 -10.74 -5.11 14.89
N PRO A 427 -11.58 -6.16 14.99
CA PRO A 427 -11.62 -7.29 14.06
C PRO A 427 -12.39 -6.99 12.78
N TYR A 428 -12.16 -5.82 12.18
CA TYR A 428 -12.75 -5.41 10.91
C TYR A 428 -11.74 -5.50 9.77
N THR A 429 -12.23 -5.88 8.61
CA THR A 429 -11.53 -5.64 7.35
C THR A 429 -11.78 -4.20 6.93
N LEU A 430 -10.70 -3.46 6.66
CA LEU A 430 -10.73 -2.05 6.32
C LEU A 430 -10.48 -1.85 4.83
N ARG A 431 -11.39 -1.17 4.16
CA ARG A 431 -11.19 -0.74 2.77
C ARG A 431 -11.34 0.76 2.65
N ILE A 432 -10.27 1.44 2.23
CA ILE A 432 -10.28 2.85 1.89
C ILE A 432 -10.32 3.00 0.38
N VAL A 433 -11.13 3.92 -0.11
CA VAL A 433 -11.15 4.32 -1.52
C VAL A 433 -10.96 5.83 -1.59
N SER A 434 -9.93 6.26 -2.32
CA SER A 434 -9.63 7.66 -2.57
C SER A 434 -9.95 8.01 -4.02
N GLU A 435 -10.94 8.86 -4.23
CA GLU A 435 -11.30 9.44 -5.51
C GLU A 435 -10.70 10.85 -5.62
N ILE A 436 -9.81 11.07 -6.57
CA ILE A 436 -9.23 12.39 -6.81
C ILE A 436 -10.15 13.18 -7.72
N LEU A 437 -10.75 14.25 -7.15
CA LEU A 437 -11.71 15.09 -7.86
C LEU A 437 -11.01 16.22 -8.61
N GLU A 438 -9.93 16.76 -8.04
CA GLU A 438 -9.10 17.82 -8.64
C GLU A 438 -7.64 17.58 -8.29
N SER A 439 -6.70 17.94 -9.19
CA SER A 439 -5.28 17.75 -8.95
C SER A 439 -4.41 18.88 -9.49
N ASN A 440 -3.59 19.44 -8.61
CA ASN A 440 -2.46 20.32 -8.91
C ASN A 440 -1.22 19.91 -8.07
N GLY A 441 -0.75 18.67 -8.28
CA GLY A 441 0.41 18.10 -7.59
C GLY A 441 0.06 17.30 -6.34
N SER A 442 0.76 16.20 -6.18
CA SER A 442 0.75 15.28 -5.03
C SER A 442 -0.62 14.88 -4.49
N SER A 443 -1.48 14.36 -5.37
CA SER A 443 -2.80 13.82 -5.00
C SER A 443 -2.71 12.59 -4.07
N SER A 444 -1.61 11.81 -4.11
CA SER A 444 -1.38 10.72 -3.16
C SER A 444 -1.28 11.20 -1.70
N MET A 445 -0.73 12.40 -1.48
CA MET A 445 -0.67 12.99 -0.14
C MET A 445 -2.04 13.47 0.33
N ALA A 446 -2.89 13.94 -0.56
CA ALA A 446 -4.29 14.20 -0.24
C ALA A 446 -5.04 12.91 0.14
N SER A 447 -4.70 11.78 -0.50
CA SER A 447 -5.25 10.47 -0.14
C SER A 447 -4.83 9.99 1.26
N VAL A 448 -3.60 10.29 1.68
CA VAL A 448 -3.12 9.99 3.05
C VAL A 448 -3.91 10.80 4.07
N CYS A 449 -3.98 12.12 3.91
CA CYS A 449 -4.69 13.00 4.83
C CYS A 449 -6.20 12.68 4.89
N GLY A 450 -6.85 12.55 3.72
CA GLY A 450 -8.26 12.20 3.64
C GLY A 450 -8.55 10.79 4.14
N GLY A 451 -7.63 9.82 3.90
CA GLY A 451 -7.73 8.44 4.41
C GLY A 451 -7.68 8.37 5.92
N SER A 452 -6.77 9.13 6.54
CA SER A 452 -6.70 9.28 7.98
C SER A 452 -8.01 9.81 8.56
N LEU A 453 -8.55 10.90 7.99
CA LEU A 453 -9.84 11.48 8.42
C LEU A 453 -11.02 10.53 8.19
N ALA A 454 -11.07 9.82 7.06
CA ALA A 454 -12.15 8.87 6.76
C ALA A 454 -12.15 7.67 7.71
N LEU A 455 -10.97 7.18 8.14
CA LEU A 455 -10.85 6.16 9.18
C LEU A 455 -11.38 6.67 10.53
N MET A 456 -10.98 7.88 10.93
CA MET A 456 -11.45 8.51 12.17
C MET A 456 -12.96 8.74 12.14
N ASP A 457 -13.51 9.18 11.00
CA ASP A 457 -14.96 9.39 10.82
C ASP A 457 -15.74 8.06 10.87
N ALA A 458 -15.14 6.96 10.40
CA ALA A 458 -15.71 5.61 10.50
C ALA A 458 -15.74 5.05 11.93
N GLY A 459 -15.05 5.67 12.87
CA GLY A 459 -14.89 5.18 14.25
C GLY A 459 -13.77 4.14 14.39
N VAL A 460 -12.82 4.08 13.44
CA VAL A 460 -11.62 3.26 13.57
C VAL A 460 -10.70 3.92 14.59
N PRO A 461 -10.31 3.23 15.68
CA PRO A 461 -9.46 3.81 16.72
C PRO A 461 -7.99 3.82 16.28
N ILE A 462 -7.67 4.67 15.29
CA ILE A 462 -6.27 4.87 14.89
C ILE A 462 -5.47 5.49 16.02
N LYS A 463 -4.17 5.19 16.08
CA LYS A 463 -3.26 5.68 17.11
C LYS A 463 -3.16 7.21 17.09
N GLU A 464 -2.89 7.76 15.91
CA GLU A 464 -2.82 9.20 15.63
C GLU A 464 -3.17 9.50 14.17
N PRO A 465 -3.60 10.72 13.83
CA PRO A 465 -3.79 11.12 12.45
C PRO A 465 -2.44 11.21 11.71
N VAL A 466 -2.45 10.81 10.44
CA VAL A 466 -1.30 10.85 9.53
C VAL A 466 -1.51 11.92 8.47
N ALA A 467 -0.55 12.82 8.32
CA ALA A 467 -0.50 13.74 7.20
C ALA A 467 0.63 13.42 6.24
N GLY A 468 0.45 13.74 4.96
CA GLY A 468 1.45 13.59 3.92
C GLY A 468 1.75 14.91 3.22
N ILE A 469 3.02 15.12 2.87
CA ILE A 469 3.50 16.28 2.11
C ILE A 469 4.44 15.84 0.99
N ALA A 470 4.45 16.58 -0.12
CA ALA A 470 5.44 16.43 -1.18
C ALA A 470 6.41 17.61 -1.17
N MET A 471 7.68 17.31 -1.04
CA MET A 471 8.79 18.26 -1.08
C MET A 471 9.42 18.25 -2.46
N GLY A 472 9.89 19.40 -2.90
CA GLY A 472 10.66 19.55 -4.12
C GLY A 472 12.01 20.18 -3.86
N LEU A 473 12.84 20.19 -4.91
CA LEU A 473 14.14 20.81 -4.92
C LEU A 473 14.37 21.48 -6.27
N ILE A 474 14.98 22.64 -6.24
CA ILE A 474 15.58 23.26 -7.41
C ILE A 474 17.01 23.60 -7.05
N ALA A 475 17.95 23.07 -7.83
CA ALA A 475 19.39 23.25 -7.61
C ALA A 475 20.11 23.65 -8.89
N GLU A 476 20.86 24.76 -8.86
CA GLU A 476 21.72 25.23 -9.94
C GLU A 476 23.06 25.72 -9.37
N GLY A 477 24.07 24.88 -9.49
CA GLY A 477 25.34 25.10 -8.82
C GLY A 477 25.17 25.18 -7.30
N ASP A 478 25.58 26.28 -6.70
CA ASP A 478 25.44 26.51 -5.25
C ASP A 478 24.10 27.08 -4.83
N ARG A 479 23.25 27.47 -5.79
CA ARG A 479 21.89 27.99 -5.50
C ARG A 479 20.93 26.83 -5.32
N ILE A 480 20.32 26.72 -4.14
CA ILE A 480 19.41 25.62 -3.78
C ILE A 480 18.15 26.19 -3.12
N ALA A 481 16.98 25.78 -3.62
CA ALA A 481 15.68 26.05 -3.02
C ALA A 481 14.96 24.72 -2.72
N ILE A 482 14.61 24.51 -1.44
CA ILE A 482 13.78 23.39 -1.00
C ILE A 482 12.33 23.89 -0.96
N LEU A 483 11.44 23.18 -1.64
CA LEU A 483 10.04 23.59 -1.82
C LEU A 483 9.11 22.67 -1.01
N SER A 484 8.30 23.27 -0.13
CA SER A 484 7.24 22.56 0.58
C SER A 484 5.98 22.47 -0.26
N ASP A 485 5.33 21.31 -0.25
CA ASP A 485 4.01 21.12 -0.88
C ASP A 485 4.01 21.56 -2.36
N ILE A 486 4.78 20.82 -3.18
CA ILE A 486 4.96 21.16 -4.59
C ILE A 486 3.69 21.01 -5.43
N THR A 487 3.55 21.91 -6.39
CA THR A 487 2.53 21.86 -7.44
C THR A 487 2.94 20.95 -8.58
N GLY A 488 2.02 20.63 -9.51
CA GLY A 488 2.33 19.79 -10.66
C GLY A 488 3.42 20.36 -11.58
N THR A 489 3.51 21.67 -11.72
CA THR A 489 4.58 22.34 -12.48
C THR A 489 5.93 22.16 -11.83
N GLU A 490 6.01 22.32 -10.51
CA GLU A 490 7.23 22.16 -9.72
C GLU A 490 7.73 20.71 -9.64
N ASP A 491 6.82 19.72 -9.56
CA ASP A 491 7.14 18.30 -9.69
C ASP A 491 7.77 17.98 -11.05
N HIS A 492 7.17 18.50 -12.13
CA HIS A 492 7.63 18.22 -13.49
C HIS A 492 8.98 18.88 -13.81
N LEU A 493 9.21 20.12 -13.37
CA LEU A 493 10.37 20.94 -13.73
C LEU A 493 11.46 20.98 -12.63
N GLY A 494 11.22 20.37 -11.48
CA GLY A 494 12.16 20.29 -10.36
C GLY A 494 13.09 19.08 -10.40
N ASP A 495 14.04 19.08 -9.47
CA ASP A 495 15.15 18.10 -9.38
C ASP A 495 14.90 16.99 -8.36
N MET A 496 13.84 17.12 -7.53
CA MET A 496 13.46 16.14 -6.54
C MET A 496 11.93 16.12 -6.38
N ASP A 497 11.38 14.92 -6.23
CA ASP A 497 10.03 14.67 -5.73
C ASP A 497 10.15 13.78 -4.49
N PHE A 498 9.94 14.35 -3.30
CA PHE A 498 10.07 13.65 -2.04
C PHE A 498 8.78 13.71 -1.24
N LYS A 499 8.06 12.61 -1.22
CA LYS A 499 6.82 12.44 -0.44
C LYS A 499 7.14 11.87 0.93
N ILE A 500 6.63 12.50 1.99
CA ILE A 500 6.85 12.11 3.38
C ILE A 500 5.53 12.16 4.12
N CYS A 501 5.18 11.03 4.74
CA CYS A 501 4.00 10.87 5.56
C CYS A 501 4.39 10.60 7.01
N GLY A 502 3.58 11.03 7.95
CA GLY A 502 3.83 10.76 9.36
C GLY A 502 2.80 11.40 10.27
N THR A 503 2.89 11.00 11.53
CA THR A 503 2.17 11.58 12.66
C THR A 503 2.95 12.75 13.26
N THR A 504 2.58 13.19 14.45
CA THR A 504 3.38 14.13 15.25
C THR A 504 4.66 13.49 15.77
N GLU A 505 4.67 12.18 15.98
CA GLU A 505 5.77 11.42 16.59
C GLU A 505 6.89 11.07 15.60
N GLY A 506 6.54 10.73 14.34
CA GLY A 506 7.54 10.32 13.37
C GLY A 506 7.00 9.98 11.99
N ILE A 507 7.89 9.46 11.15
CA ILE A 507 7.61 9.08 9.77
C ILE A 507 6.88 7.73 9.73
N THR A 508 5.83 7.64 8.88
CA THR A 508 5.11 6.38 8.61
C THR A 508 5.28 5.88 7.18
N GLY A 509 5.56 6.76 6.23
CA GLY A 509 5.78 6.38 4.84
C GLY A 509 6.53 7.44 4.07
N PHE A 510 7.29 7.01 3.05
CA PHE A 510 8.08 7.93 2.23
C PHE A 510 8.34 7.37 0.83
N GLN A 511 8.54 8.28 -0.11
CA GLN A 511 8.95 7.97 -1.48
C GLN A 511 9.72 9.15 -2.06
N MET A 512 10.94 8.92 -2.54
CA MET A 512 11.83 9.94 -3.08
C MET A 512 12.35 9.55 -4.46
N ASP A 513 12.31 10.48 -5.39
CA ASP A 513 12.97 10.43 -6.69
C ASP A 513 13.88 11.64 -6.82
N ILE A 514 15.14 11.40 -7.16
CA ILE A 514 16.16 12.44 -7.34
C ILE A 514 16.63 12.41 -8.79
N LYS A 515 16.72 13.60 -9.39
CA LYS A 515 17.14 13.82 -10.79
C LYS A 515 18.50 14.55 -10.86
N LEU A 516 19.26 14.58 -9.76
CA LEU A 516 20.56 15.22 -9.68
C LEU A 516 21.70 14.23 -9.94
N ASP A 517 22.58 14.51 -10.89
CA ASP A 517 23.73 13.65 -11.24
C ASP A 517 24.72 13.48 -10.09
N ASN A 518 24.92 14.52 -9.27
CA ASN A 518 25.86 14.50 -8.14
C ASN A 518 25.22 14.08 -6.82
N GLY A 519 23.94 13.67 -6.85
CA GLY A 519 23.17 13.28 -5.68
C GLY A 519 22.74 14.44 -4.80
N LEU A 520 22.04 14.10 -3.71
CA LEU A 520 21.55 15.05 -2.74
C LEU A 520 22.50 15.11 -1.53
N PRO A 521 23.11 16.27 -1.22
CA PRO A 521 23.94 16.44 -0.04
C PRO A 521 23.13 16.14 1.24
N LYS A 522 23.78 15.52 2.24
CA LYS A 522 23.15 15.10 3.49
C LYS A 522 22.50 16.25 4.26
N ASP A 523 23.13 17.44 4.25
CA ASP A 523 22.60 18.64 4.89
C ASP A 523 21.31 19.13 4.21
N ILE A 524 21.24 19.04 2.88
CA ILE A 524 20.03 19.37 2.12
C ILE A 524 18.90 18.39 2.42
N LEU A 525 19.21 17.09 2.49
CA LEU A 525 18.24 16.08 2.89
C LEU A 525 17.70 16.33 4.30
N LYS A 526 18.55 16.64 5.28
CA LYS A 526 18.14 17.00 6.65
C LYS A 526 17.22 18.22 6.66
N ARG A 527 17.57 19.26 5.93
CA ARG A 527 16.74 20.49 5.81
C ARG A 527 15.40 20.19 5.14
N ALA A 528 15.39 19.35 4.11
CA ALA A 528 14.15 18.93 3.45
C ALA A 528 13.23 18.13 4.37
N LEU A 529 13.76 17.24 5.19
CA LEU A 529 13.01 16.47 6.18
C LEU A 529 12.45 17.36 7.29
N GLU A 530 13.25 18.31 7.83
CA GLU A 530 12.78 19.27 8.83
C GLU A 530 11.67 20.18 8.28
N GLN A 531 11.85 20.68 7.05
CA GLN A 531 10.82 21.50 6.38
C GLN A 531 9.55 20.68 6.09
N ALA A 532 9.70 19.40 5.76
CA ALA A 532 8.57 18.47 5.59
C ALA A 532 7.82 18.23 6.90
N ARG A 533 8.52 18.12 8.04
CA ARG A 533 7.92 17.99 9.36
C ARG A 533 7.04 19.20 9.70
N GLN A 534 7.52 20.40 9.43
CA GLN A 534 6.76 21.63 9.62
C GLN A 534 5.53 21.68 8.71
N GLY A 535 5.68 21.30 7.44
CA GLY A 535 4.56 21.24 6.48
C GLY A 535 3.51 20.19 6.86
N ARG A 536 3.91 19.01 7.36
CA ARG A 536 2.97 18.02 7.91
C ARG A 536 2.22 18.56 9.12
N ALA A 537 2.91 19.29 10.02
CA ALA A 537 2.27 19.89 11.19
C ALA A 537 1.14 20.87 10.79
N ASN A 538 1.33 21.67 9.71
CA ASN A 538 0.28 22.56 9.20
C ASN A 538 -0.95 21.77 8.73
N PHE A 539 -0.75 20.65 8.02
CA PHE A 539 -1.87 19.83 7.56
C PHE A 539 -2.54 19.08 8.71
N LEU A 540 -1.77 18.54 9.67
CA LEU A 540 -2.33 17.93 10.88
C LEU A 540 -3.18 18.92 11.68
N ALA A 541 -2.78 20.19 11.77
CA ALA A 541 -3.57 21.23 12.42
C ALA A 541 -4.93 21.44 11.73
N ALA A 542 -4.96 21.50 10.39
CA ALA A 542 -6.19 21.62 9.62
C ALA A 542 -7.09 20.37 9.77
N MET A 543 -6.49 19.17 9.75
CA MET A 543 -7.21 17.91 9.97
C MET A 543 -7.82 17.83 11.37
N ASN A 544 -7.05 18.18 12.40
CA ASN A 544 -7.51 18.18 13.79
C ASN A 544 -8.61 19.24 14.04
N ALA A 545 -8.63 20.34 13.30
CA ALA A 545 -9.72 21.32 13.36
C ALA A 545 -11.06 20.75 12.84
N ALA A 546 -11.01 19.82 11.87
CA ALA A 546 -12.20 19.12 11.35
C ALA A 546 -12.62 17.94 12.22
N LEU A 547 -11.65 17.14 12.68
CA LEU A 547 -11.88 15.97 13.55
C LEU A 547 -10.61 15.67 14.36
N SER A 548 -10.61 15.97 15.65
CA SER A 548 -9.44 15.82 16.54
C SER A 548 -9.23 14.40 17.06
N GLU A 549 -10.29 13.60 17.14
CA GLU A 549 -10.26 12.22 17.65
C GLU A 549 -11.18 11.34 16.81
N SER A 550 -10.86 10.05 16.74
CA SER A 550 -11.75 9.07 16.11
C SER A 550 -13.12 9.07 16.79
N ARG A 551 -14.19 8.94 15.99
CA ARG A 551 -15.56 8.82 16.55
C ARG A 551 -15.63 7.64 17.49
N LYS A 552 -16.33 7.81 18.62
CA LYS A 552 -16.50 6.75 19.64
C LYS A 552 -17.39 5.62 19.19
N GLU A 553 -18.31 5.90 18.28
CA GLU A 553 -19.23 4.92 17.73
C GLU A 553 -18.92 4.65 16.26
N ILE A 554 -18.93 3.38 15.90
CA ILE A 554 -18.86 2.93 14.52
C ILE A 554 -20.16 3.31 13.80
N SER A 555 -20.07 3.62 12.52
CA SER A 555 -21.22 3.91 11.65
C SER A 555 -22.35 2.87 11.84
N GLN A 556 -23.58 3.35 11.91
CA GLN A 556 -24.75 2.49 11.99
C GLN A 556 -24.93 1.55 10.78
N TYR A 557 -24.26 1.86 9.68
CA TYR A 557 -24.27 1.08 8.44
C TYR A 557 -23.16 0.04 8.38
N ALA A 558 -22.18 0.11 9.28
CA ALA A 558 -21.13 -0.87 9.38
C ALA A 558 -21.65 -2.19 9.98
N PRO A 559 -21.06 -3.34 9.59
CA PRO A 559 -21.41 -4.63 10.18
C PRO A 559 -21.20 -4.58 11.70
N ALA A 560 -22.15 -5.16 12.46
CA ALA A 560 -21.92 -5.40 13.87
C ALA A 560 -21.02 -6.63 14.03
N ILE A 561 -19.90 -6.48 14.73
CA ILE A 561 -19.07 -7.61 15.15
C ILE A 561 -19.18 -7.73 16.66
N LEU A 562 -19.66 -8.88 17.14
CA LEU A 562 -19.78 -9.23 18.54
C LEU A 562 -18.89 -10.41 18.84
N SER A 563 -18.08 -10.32 19.88
CA SER A 563 -17.19 -11.39 20.30
C SER A 563 -17.62 -11.92 21.68
N LEU A 564 -17.53 -13.22 21.87
CA LEU A 564 -17.65 -13.85 23.18
C LEU A 564 -16.68 -15.02 23.24
N LYS A 565 -16.21 -15.32 24.44
CA LYS A 565 -15.35 -16.48 24.70
C LYS A 565 -16.18 -17.60 25.30
N ILE A 566 -16.08 -18.80 24.71
CA ILE A 566 -16.68 -20.02 25.22
C ILE A 566 -15.58 -20.98 25.70
N PRO A 567 -15.88 -21.90 26.63
CA PRO A 567 -14.94 -22.96 26.98
C PRO A 567 -14.59 -23.85 25.77
N GLU A 568 -13.35 -24.28 25.66
CA GLU A 568 -12.86 -25.08 24.52
C GLU A 568 -13.64 -26.40 24.33
N ASP A 569 -14.05 -27.04 25.44
CA ASP A 569 -14.87 -28.25 25.43
C ASP A 569 -16.29 -28.01 24.84
N LYS A 570 -16.76 -26.76 24.81
CA LYS A 570 -18.06 -26.35 24.24
C LYS A 570 -18.03 -26.02 22.75
N ILE A 571 -16.86 -25.93 22.14
CA ILE A 571 -16.73 -25.66 20.70
C ILE A 571 -17.51 -26.71 19.88
N ARG A 572 -17.44 -27.97 20.29
CA ARG A 572 -18.16 -29.07 19.62
C ARG A 572 -19.68 -28.93 19.74
N ASP A 573 -20.17 -28.41 20.86
CA ASP A 573 -21.61 -28.15 21.08
C ASP A 573 -22.09 -27.03 20.15
N LEU A 574 -21.31 -25.95 20.01
CA LEU A 574 -21.60 -24.84 19.10
C LEU A 574 -21.60 -25.24 17.64
N ILE A 575 -20.61 -26.03 17.22
CA ILE A 575 -20.52 -26.52 15.84
C ILE A 575 -21.63 -27.53 15.56
N GLY A 576 -21.85 -28.45 16.48
CA GLY A 576 -22.79 -29.57 16.34
C GLY A 576 -22.37 -30.62 15.29
N PRO A 577 -23.10 -31.76 15.21
CA PRO A 577 -22.78 -32.81 14.26
C PRO A 577 -22.78 -32.31 12.80
N GLY A 578 -21.61 -32.39 12.13
CA GLY A 578 -21.43 -31.90 10.76
C GLY A 578 -21.71 -30.40 10.57
N GLY A 579 -21.59 -29.58 11.62
CA GLY A 579 -21.83 -28.14 11.57
C GLY A 579 -23.32 -27.74 11.59
N LYS A 580 -24.22 -28.63 12.00
CA LYS A 580 -25.68 -28.39 11.92
C LYS A 580 -26.17 -27.29 12.87
N VAL A 581 -25.61 -27.22 14.10
CA VAL A 581 -26.03 -26.24 15.10
C VAL A 581 -25.61 -24.83 14.69
N ILE A 582 -24.35 -24.65 14.37
CA ILE A 582 -23.83 -23.34 13.96
C ILE A 582 -24.53 -22.79 12.70
N ARG A 583 -24.77 -23.68 11.70
CA ARG A 583 -25.55 -23.30 10.50
C ARG A 583 -26.99 -22.94 10.82
N GLY A 584 -27.66 -23.69 11.73
CA GLY A 584 -29.00 -23.36 12.16
C GLY A 584 -29.09 -21.96 12.82
N ILE A 585 -28.12 -21.62 13.68
CA ILE A 585 -28.06 -20.29 14.29
C ILE A 585 -27.80 -19.21 13.22
N GLN A 586 -26.92 -19.46 12.28
CA GLN A 586 -26.62 -18.54 11.16
C GLN A 586 -27.85 -18.29 10.27
N GLU A 587 -28.55 -19.36 9.88
CA GLU A 587 -29.76 -19.28 9.06
C GLU A 587 -30.91 -18.54 9.80
N GLU A 588 -31.10 -18.82 11.07
CA GLU A 588 -32.18 -18.20 11.87
C GLU A 588 -31.90 -16.73 12.20
N SER A 589 -30.66 -16.37 12.42
CA SER A 589 -30.26 -15.01 12.80
C SER A 589 -29.94 -14.11 11.61
N GLY A 590 -29.46 -14.68 10.50
CA GLY A 590 -28.88 -13.96 9.37
C GLY A 590 -27.46 -13.43 9.66
N ALA A 591 -26.78 -13.96 10.69
CA ALA A 591 -25.41 -13.60 11.05
C ALA A 591 -24.43 -14.70 10.62
N VAL A 592 -23.17 -14.33 10.45
CA VAL A 592 -22.05 -15.28 10.24
C VAL A 592 -21.35 -15.50 11.58
N ILE A 593 -21.10 -16.76 11.94
CA ILE A 593 -20.44 -17.14 13.19
C ILE A 593 -19.16 -17.89 12.86
N ASN A 594 -18.06 -17.43 13.42
CA ASN A 594 -16.77 -18.10 13.38
C ASN A 594 -16.34 -18.44 14.82
N VAL A 595 -15.68 -19.57 14.99
CA VAL A 595 -15.09 -20.00 16.27
C VAL A 595 -13.70 -20.53 15.99
N ASP A 596 -12.75 -20.09 16.80
CA ASP A 596 -11.36 -20.60 16.75
C ASP A 596 -11.15 -21.75 17.75
N ASP A 597 -9.98 -22.38 17.68
CA ASP A 597 -9.62 -23.52 18.56
C ASP A 597 -9.48 -23.11 20.03
N GLY A 598 -9.27 -21.81 20.33
CA GLY A 598 -9.22 -21.26 21.69
C GLY A 598 -10.59 -20.90 22.27
N GLY A 599 -11.68 -21.13 21.52
CA GLY A 599 -13.05 -20.82 21.96
C GLY A 599 -13.46 -19.36 21.81
N ASN A 600 -12.73 -18.55 21.04
CA ASN A 600 -13.18 -17.20 20.71
C ASN A 600 -14.22 -17.29 19.60
N VAL A 601 -15.43 -16.87 19.90
CA VAL A 601 -16.56 -16.84 18.95
C VAL A 601 -16.73 -15.41 18.44
N THR A 602 -16.63 -15.23 17.13
CA THR A 602 -16.89 -13.96 16.45
C THR A 602 -18.20 -14.05 15.67
N ILE A 603 -19.14 -13.17 15.97
CA ILE A 603 -20.44 -13.07 15.32
C ILE A 603 -20.46 -11.77 14.51
N SER A 604 -20.56 -11.88 13.21
CA SER A 604 -20.63 -10.73 12.30
C SER A 604 -21.98 -10.69 11.57
N ALA A 605 -22.57 -9.50 11.49
CA ALA A 605 -23.86 -9.31 10.82
C ALA A 605 -23.98 -7.92 10.22
N VAL A 606 -24.52 -7.82 9.01
CA VAL A 606 -24.82 -6.53 8.36
C VAL A 606 -25.85 -5.72 9.18
N ALA A 607 -26.85 -6.39 9.76
CA ALA A 607 -27.82 -5.76 10.61
C ALA A 607 -27.49 -6.01 12.10
N ARG A 608 -27.35 -4.95 12.90
CA ARG A 608 -27.05 -5.03 14.35
C ARG A 608 -27.99 -5.96 15.12
N LYS A 609 -29.28 -5.95 14.76
CA LYS A 609 -30.30 -6.84 15.37
C LYS A 609 -30.01 -8.32 15.09
N ALA A 610 -29.54 -8.66 13.90
CA ALA A 610 -29.18 -10.03 13.54
C ALA A 610 -27.98 -10.53 14.37
N GLY A 611 -26.94 -9.71 14.52
CA GLY A 611 -25.79 -10.02 15.37
C GLY A 611 -26.18 -10.22 16.83
N GLN A 612 -27.02 -9.33 17.38
CA GLN A 612 -27.54 -9.46 18.75
C GLN A 612 -28.42 -10.72 18.95
N LYS A 613 -29.18 -11.11 17.91
CA LYS A 613 -29.95 -12.36 17.94
C LYS A 613 -29.03 -13.57 18.00
N ALA A 614 -28.06 -13.65 17.12
CA ALA A 614 -27.09 -14.73 17.11
C ALA A 614 -26.28 -14.81 18.41
N PHE A 615 -25.87 -13.67 18.94
CA PHE A 615 -25.14 -13.59 20.20
C PHE A 615 -25.94 -14.18 21.35
N ARG A 616 -27.23 -13.82 21.46
CA ARG A 616 -28.14 -14.41 22.47
C ARG A 616 -28.30 -15.91 22.28
N MET A 617 -28.50 -16.38 21.04
CA MET A 617 -28.63 -17.82 20.75
C MET A 617 -27.40 -18.61 21.15
N VAL A 618 -26.19 -18.08 20.89
CA VAL A 618 -24.95 -18.70 21.32
C VAL A 618 -24.82 -18.68 22.85
N GLN A 619 -25.13 -17.55 23.50
CA GLN A 619 -25.12 -17.48 24.96
C GLN A 619 -26.11 -18.50 25.60
N GLU A 620 -27.33 -18.60 25.10
CA GLU A 620 -28.33 -19.55 25.56
C GLU A 620 -27.86 -21.00 25.39
N LEU A 621 -27.21 -21.33 24.26
CA LEU A 621 -26.65 -22.65 24.02
C LEU A 621 -25.51 -22.99 25.02
N MET A 622 -24.73 -21.99 25.43
CA MET A 622 -23.62 -22.15 26.38
C MET A 622 -24.09 -22.19 27.85
N MET A 623 -25.33 -21.80 28.15
CA MET A 623 -25.85 -21.84 29.53
C MET A 623 -25.85 -23.26 30.07
N GLU A 624 -25.40 -23.42 31.29
CA GLU A 624 -25.47 -24.70 32.03
C GLU A 624 -26.57 -24.71 33.09
N ALA A 625 -26.94 -25.91 33.48
CA ALA A 625 -27.89 -26.07 34.57
C ALA A 625 -27.26 -25.58 35.89
N GLU A 626 -27.94 -24.67 36.55
CA GLU A 626 -27.51 -24.15 37.85
C GLU A 626 -28.44 -24.69 38.94
N VAL A 627 -27.88 -25.38 39.93
CA VAL A 627 -28.68 -25.89 41.10
C VAL A 627 -29.26 -24.70 41.85
N GLY A 628 -30.57 -24.76 42.12
CA GLY A 628 -31.33 -23.71 42.78
C GLY A 628 -31.98 -22.68 41.83
N LYS A 629 -31.64 -22.66 40.55
CA LYS A 629 -32.19 -21.73 39.54
C LYS A 629 -33.55 -22.23 39.05
N THR A 630 -34.47 -21.29 38.83
CA THR A 630 -35.80 -21.54 38.27
C THR A 630 -35.80 -21.23 36.77
N TYR A 631 -36.33 -22.13 35.96
CA TYR A 631 -36.52 -22.02 34.51
C TYR A 631 -38.03 -21.93 34.23
N PRO A 632 -38.56 -20.75 33.89
CA PRO A 632 -40.01 -20.50 33.87
C PRO A 632 -40.75 -21.16 32.68
N ASN A 633 -40.04 -21.44 31.57
CA ASN A 633 -40.65 -21.88 30.31
C ASN A 633 -40.07 -23.22 29.83
N ALA A 634 -39.89 -24.18 30.71
CA ALA A 634 -39.39 -25.50 30.34
C ALA A 634 -40.47 -26.31 29.62
N LYS A 635 -40.15 -26.89 28.46
CA LYS A 635 -41.10 -27.61 27.60
C LYS A 635 -41.08 -29.12 27.85
N VAL A 636 -42.25 -29.73 28.08
CA VAL A 636 -42.37 -31.17 28.23
C VAL A 636 -42.12 -31.86 26.89
N LYS A 637 -41.02 -32.65 26.82
CA LYS A 637 -40.58 -33.38 25.61
C LYS A 637 -41.04 -34.83 25.57
N SER A 638 -41.06 -35.49 26.72
CA SER A 638 -41.57 -36.86 26.83
C SER A 638 -42.10 -37.15 28.22
N ILE A 639 -43.07 -38.04 28.31
CA ILE A 639 -43.71 -38.48 29.54
C ILE A 639 -43.44 -39.97 29.72
N THR A 640 -43.07 -40.34 30.93
CA THR A 640 -42.85 -41.72 31.35
C THR A 640 -43.65 -42.02 32.62
N SER A 641 -43.79 -43.28 33.02
CA SER A 641 -44.49 -43.69 34.20
C SER A 641 -43.92 -43.12 35.52
N PHE A 642 -42.65 -42.69 35.53
CA PHE A 642 -41.93 -42.19 36.69
C PHE A 642 -41.68 -40.68 36.69
N GLY A 643 -42.05 -39.97 35.62
CA GLY A 643 -41.85 -38.52 35.51
C GLY A 643 -41.90 -37.99 34.07
N ALA A 644 -41.67 -36.69 33.93
CA ALA A 644 -41.60 -36.00 32.66
C ALA A 644 -40.17 -35.52 32.38
N PHE A 645 -39.68 -35.71 31.15
CA PHE A 645 -38.50 -35.07 30.67
C PHE A 645 -38.87 -33.72 30.08
N VAL A 646 -38.23 -32.70 30.58
CA VAL A 646 -38.49 -31.32 30.15
C VAL A 646 -37.21 -30.67 29.64
N GLU A 647 -37.32 -30.02 28.50
CA GLU A 647 -36.28 -29.16 27.96
C GLU A 647 -36.36 -27.79 28.66
N PHE A 648 -35.41 -27.52 29.53
CA PHE A 648 -35.37 -26.30 30.36
C PHE A 648 -34.39 -25.26 29.84
N LEU A 649 -33.44 -25.66 29.01
CA LEU A 649 -32.56 -24.84 28.21
C LEU A 649 -32.46 -25.45 26.80
N PRO A 650 -32.12 -24.68 25.76
CA PRO A 650 -32.02 -25.18 24.39
C PRO A 650 -31.12 -26.44 24.30
N GLY A 651 -31.69 -27.56 23.88
CA GLY A 651 -30.99 -28.84 23.75
C GLY A 651 -30.66 -29.53 25.08
N LYS A 652 -31.09 -29.02 26.25
CA LYS A 652 -30.79 -29.62 27.56
C LYS A 652 -32.10 -30.06 28.24
N GLU A 653 -32.16 -31.34 28.51
CA GLU A 653 -33.30 -31.97 29.15
C GLU A 653 -32.98 -32.36 30.60
N GLY A 654 -33.97 -32.26 31.45
CA GLY A 654 -33.93 -32.72 32.82
C GLY A 654 -35.18 -33.51 33.20
N LEU A 655 -35.03 -34.38 34.17
CA LEU A 655 -36.14 -35.17 34.67
C LEU A 655 -36.87 -34.44 35.81
N VAL A 656 -38.17 -34.22 35.65
CA VAL A 656 -39.12 -33.92 36.74
C VAL A 656 -39.75 -35.21 37.18
N HIS A 657 -39.25 -35.77 38.28
CA HIS A 657 -39.82 -37.01 38.81
C HIS A 657 -41.30 -36.80 39.24
N ILE A 658 -42.13 -37.86 39.20
CA ILE A 658 -43.55 -37.78 39.52
C ILE A 658 -43.82 -37.14 40.88
N SER A 659 -42.94 -37.36 41.89
CA SER A 659 -43.05 -36.74 43.22
C SER A 659 -42.67 -35.25 43.26
N GLU A 660 -42.07 -34.72 42.20
CA GLU A 660 -41.66 -33.35 42.06
C GLU A 660 -42.56 -32.51 41.12
N LEU A 661 -43.66 -33.11 40.64
CA LEU A 661 -44.61 -32.44 39.74
C LEU A 661 -45.58 -31.51 40.47
N GLU A 662 -46.08 -31.92 41.68
CA GLU A 662 -47.14 -31.20 42.41
C GLU A 662 -46.93 -31.30 43.90
N ASN A 663 -47.59 -30.43 44.67
CA ASN A 663 -47.57 -30.46 46.13
C ASN A 663 -48.51 -31.59 46.74
N ARG A 664 -49.30 -32.22 45.87
CA ARG A 664 -50.18 -33.36 46.20
C ARG A 664 -49.63 -34.66 45.62
N ARG A 665 -50.14 -35.80 46.08
CA ARG A 665 -49.80 -37.12 45.50
C ARG A 665 -50.35 -37.20 44.08
N VAL A 666 -49.45 -37.45 43.08
CA VAL A 666 -49.83 -37.62 41.68
C VAL A 666 -49.82 -39.12 41.35
N GLU A 667 -50.92 -39.63 40.78
CA GLU A 667 -51.07 -41.04 40.46
C GLU A 667 -50.51 -41.33 39.04
N LYS A 668 -50.75 -40.40 38.10
CA LYS A 668 -50.20 -40.49 36.74
C LYS A 668 -49.63 -39.15 36.33
N VAL A 669 -48.50 -39.15 35.60
CA VAL A 669 -47.84 -37.95 35.16
C VAL A 669 -48.70 -37.11 34.23
N GLU A 670 -49.50 -37.77 33.40
CA GLU A 670 -50.43 -37.17 32.44
C GLU A 670 -51.62 -36.40 33.11
N ASP A 671 -51.85 -36.64 34.38
CA ASP A 671 -52.90 -35.89 35.17
C ASP A 671 -52.41 -34.44 35.49
N VAL A 672 -51.13 -34.17 35.32
CA VAL A 672 -50.50 -32.87 35.70
C VAL A 672 -49.89 -32.14 34.54
N VAL A 673 -49.29 -32.86 33.59
CA VAL A 673 -48.60 -32.28 32.43
C VAL A 673 -48.88 -33.11 31.18
N ALA A 674 -49.03 -32.40 30.05
CA ALA A 674 -49.14 -32.99 28.72
C ALA A 674 -47.90 -32.77 27.88
N LEU A 675 -47.71 -33.58 26.85
CA LEU A 675 -46.63 -33.42 25.89
C LEU A 675 -46.73 -32.04 25.21
N GLY A 676 -45.66 -31.27 25.26
CA GLY A 676 -45.59 -29.93 24.68
C GLY A 676 -45.92 -28.78 25.65
N ASP A 677 -46.42 -29.10 26.86
CA ASP A 677 -46.70 -28.05 27.88
C ASP A 677 -45.47 -27.27 28.26
N GLN A 678 -45.66 -25.99 28.56
CA GLN A 678 -44.62 -25.13 29.15
C GLN A 678 -44.89 -25.02 30.66
N ILE A 679 -43.91 -25.44 31.44
CA ILE A 679 -43.99 -25.46 32.90
C ILE A 679 -42.76 -24.76 33.52
N ALA A 680 -42.97 -24.11 34.65
CA ALA A 680 -41.87 -23.61 35.45
C ALA A 680 -41.23 -24.77 36.23
N VAL A 681 -39.90 -24.86 36.20
CA VAL A 681 -39.13 -25.90 36.92
C VAL A 681 -37.93 -25.30 37.60
N LYS A 682 -37.58 -25.82 38.78
CA LYS A 682 -36.37 -25.45 39.51
C LYS A 682 -35.36 -26.60 39.47
N CYS A 683 -34.10 -26.32 39.18
CA CYS A 683 -33.06 -27.32 39.27
C CYS A 683 -32.75 -27.64 40.74
N ILE A 684 -33.00 -28.87 41.14
CA ILE A 684 -32.80 -29.33 42.53
C ILE A 684 -31.51 -30.14 42.72
N GLY A 685 -30.80 -30.48 41.64
CA GLY A 685 -29.56 -31.20 41.68
C GLY A 685 -29.10 -31.70 40.32
N ILE A 686 -27.81 -31.97 40.23
CA ILE A 686 -27.15 -32.62 39.06
C ILE A 686 -26.43 -33.85 39.61
N ASP A 687 -26.69 -35.01 39.03
CA ASP A 687 -26.06 -36.25 39.49
C ASP A 687 -24.62 -36.36 38.96
N GLY A 688 -23.88 -37.37 39.44
CA GLY A 688 -22.46 -37.59 39.04
C GLY A 688 -22.28 -38.03 37.58
N GLN A 689 -23.37 -38.24 36.83
CA GLN A 689 -23.40 -38.50 35.39
C GLN A 689 -23.85 -37.26 34.58
N GLY A 690 -23.99 -36.10 35.23
CA GLY A 690 -24.43 -34.86 34.60
C GLY A 690 -25.94 -34.76 34.32
N LYS A 691 -26.78 -35.70 34.80
CA LYS A 691 -28.24 -35.66 34.61
C LYS A 691 -28.86 -34.66 35.55
N VAL A 692 -29.64 -33.73 34.98
CA VAL A 692 -30.31 -32.66 35.72
C VAL A 692 -31.63 -33.13 36.31
N ARG A 693 -31.80 -32.93 37.60
CA ARG A 693 -33.02 -33.19 38.34
C ARG A 693 -33.77 -31.89 38.54
N LEU A 694 -35.01 -31.88 38.11
CA LEU A 694 -35.87 -30.70 38.12
C LEU A 694 -37.07 -30.91 39.02
N SER A 695 -37.62 -29.84 39.61
CA SER A 695 -38.85 -29.84 40.40
C SER A 695 -39.79 -28.73 39.94
N ARG A 696 -40.98 -29.09 39.49
CA ARG A 696 -42.06 -28.14 39.29
C ARG A 696 -42.69 -27.73 40.63
N LYS A 697 -42.79 -28.69 41.56
CA LYS A 697 -43.26 -28.47 42.92
C LYS A 697 -42.56 -27.30 43.61
N ALA A 698 -41.23 -27.17 43.48
CA ALA A 698 -40.45 -26.11 44.07
C ALA A 698 -40.73 -24.71 43.46
N THR A 699 -41.53 -24.60 42.41
CA THR A 699 -41.98 -23.35 41.79
C THR A 699 -43.43 -23.01 42.08
N LEU A 700 -44.17 -23.91 42.71
CA LEU A 700 -45.59 -23.75 43.07
C LEU A 700 -45.82 -23.18 44.49
N ALA A 701 -44.73 -22.89 45.20
CA ALA A 701 -44.75 -22.39 46.60
C ALA A 701 -44.84 -20.87 46.65
#